data_3b2c92c9fa67ff46400d3e82963dc785
#
_entry.id   3b2c92c9fa67ff46400d3e82963dc785
#
_cell.length_a   1.000
_cell.length_b   1.000
_cell.length_c   1.000
_cell.angle_alpha   90.00
_cell.angle_beta   90.00
_cell.angle_gamma   90.00
#
_symmetry.space_group_name_H-M   'P 1'
#
loop_
_entity.id
_entity.type
_entity.pdbx_description
1 polymer ?
#
loop_
_entity_poly.entity_id
_entity_poly.type
_entity_poly.pdbx_seq_one_letter_code
_entity_poly.pdbx_strand_id
1 'polypeptide(L)'
;LKVYIIILSSLIILTGCTSRESIKDIKLPGKTENYTLLPNGWKLTPAGENIGIGELPMNLIFTKNEKYAITSNSGMGDNSLSVIDLIKNIEIQRLVIDKTWRGLCFNKDESILFVSGGNNDIVYCYSFSDGKLDLKDSLNLRTGDDNLISVTGLTYWPEKDYLIAVSMRSNSIYIFDIKKNYLIKKLSPGSECFDVILDHQEKYAYVSLWGGAKIAKVNLENLEIERLIKVGDHPCEMLISKDDKRLFVTNANNNSVSVVDLNNNKETERINSALKPDVPYGSTPNAITFNTDESVLLVANADNNYLALFNISSPGESKSIGFIPVGWYPTSVKYLPGKNQLLVANGKGLISMANPKGPKPGTKSSHKDEQFVGSLFKGTLSIINFPDAKQLGEYSLQVYNNTPYFNEKKPLSDQTIIPVTHDEKGSGKIKHVFYIIRENRTYDQVLGDISKGNGDSSLCLFHSNVTPNAHKIVEDYTLFDNFYADAEISADGHNWSTAAYASDYTEKTWPVFYGGRGGTYDWEGGKAIASPSSGYIWNQVINKGLSYRNYGEFVKESEGKYSGALSELIPVTYEKYPGFDLNIKDQYRFKIWKEDFENLVAKDSLPAFQLIRLPSDHTSGTRKGAPTINAMIADNDYALGQIVETISKSKYWKESIIFVVEDDAQNGSDHVDAHRSVMMVIGPYVKKGFVDHTMYTTSSVLKTMELILGLKPMTQFDLSATPILNSITDIPDLKFYDSVKPLIDLNEKNRAGLFGGERSEEMNLAVEDAVPEREFNEILWKAIKGAESELPPVTRSAFIRDIK
;
A
#
# COMPACT_ATOMS: atom_id res chain seq x y z
N LEU A 1 40.68 -32.29 73.46
CA LEU A 1 39.87 -31.28 72.70
C LEU A 1 40.37 -31.25 71.28
N LYS A 2 39.58 -31.87 70.35
CA LYS A 2 39.86 -31.86 68.93
C LYS A 2 39.00 -30.75 68.28
N VAL A 3 39.64 -29.78 67.64
CA VAL A 3 39.01 -28.75 66.85
C VAL A 3 38.95 -29.22 65.38
N TYR A 4 37.76 -29.39 64.81
CA TYR A 4 37.58 -29.65 63.41
C TYR A 4 37.47 -28.29 62.66
N ILE A 5 38.38 -28.05 61.69
CA ILE A 5 38.28 -26.97 60.74
C ILE A 5 37.52 -27.50 59.57
N ILE A 6 36.31 -26.93 59.32
CA ILE A 6 35.52 -27.16 58.09
C ILE A 6 35.93 -26.06 57.09
N ILE A 7 36.57 -26.47 56.00
CA ILE A 7 36.85 -25.64 54.84
C ILE A 7 35.58 -25.66 53.97
N LEU A 8 34.84 -24.49 53.91
CA LEU A 8 33.75 -24.29 53.04
C LEU A 8 34.31 -23.76 51.72
N SER A 9 34.39 -24.56 50.66
CA SER A 9 34.71 -24.18 49.32
C SER A 9 33.47 -23.56 48.66
N SER A 10 33.45 -22.21 48.56
CA SER A 10 32.42 -21.48 47.86
C SER A 10 32.63 -21.65 46.36
N LEU A 11 31.81 -22.47 45.74
CA LEU A 11 31.68 -22.56 44.28
C LEU A 11 30.88 -21.33 43.80
N ILE A 12 31.54 -20.31 43.27
CA ILE A 12 30.90 -19.19 42.59
C ILE A 12 30.46 -19.70 41.24
N ILE A 13 29.19 -20.05 41.11
CA ILE A 13 28.50 -20.24 39.82
C ILE A 13 28.24 -18.85 39.28
N LEU A 14 29.04 -18.41 38.33
CA LEU A 14 28.73 -17.28 37.46
C LEU A 14 27.56 -17.71 36.52
N THR A 15 26.34 -17.57 37.01
CA THR A 15 25.17 -17.55 36.13
C THR A 15 25.19 -16.21 35.39
N GLY A 16 25.66 -16.24 34.15
CA GLY A 16 25.40 -15.16 33.20
C GLY A 16 23.91 -15.02 33.09
N CYS A 17 23.31 -14.05 33.78
CA CYS A 17 21.99 -13.53 33.46
C CYS A 17 22.08 -12.82 32.11
N THR A 18 21.93 -13.54 31.01
CA THR A 18 21.31 -12.94 29.82
C THR A 18 19.92 -12.61 30.27
N SER A 19 19.63 -11.33 30.44
CA SER A 19 18.25 -10.82 30.56
C SER A 19 17.49 -11.30 29.33
N ARG A 20 16.75 -12.39 29.43
CA ARG A 20 15.64 -12.64 28.55
C ARG A 20 14.71 -11.47 28.79
N GLU A 21 14.70 -10.46 27.89
CA GLU A 21 13.56 -9.56 27.78
C GLU A 21 12.31 -10.43 27.78
N SER A 22 11.40 -10.17 28.68
CA SER A 22 10.22 -11.01 28.79
C SER A 22 9.45 -10.81 27.50
N ILE A 23 9.21 -11.87 26.79
CA ILE A 23 8.43 -11.94 25.53
C ILE A 23 7.06 -11.21 25.66
N LYS A 24 6.67 -10.82 26.85
CA LYS A 24 5.42 -10.09 27.18
C LYS A 24 5.36 -8.64 26.65
N ASP A 25 6.45 -8.05 26.19
CA ASP A 25 6.53 -6.64 25.76
C ASP A 25 6.71 -6.47 24.24
N ILE A 26 6.68 -7.55 23.45
CA ILE A 26 6.78 -7.49 21.99
C ILE A 26 5.48 -6.89 21.42
N LYS A 27 5.61 -5.79 20.66
CA LYS A 27 4.49 -5.19 19.95
C LYS A 27 4.23 -5.94 18.66
N LEU A 28 3.03 -6.49 18.50
CA LEU A 28 2.57 -7.16 17.28
C LEU A 28 1.33 -6.43 16.75
N PRO A 29 1.12 -6.37 15.42
CA PRO A 29 -0.11 -5.88 14.82
C PRO A 29 -1.33 -6.65 15.32
N GLY A 30 -2.50 -6.00 15.23
CA GLY A 30 -3.78 -6.61 15.60
C GLY A 30 -4.51 -5.82 16.66
N LYS A 31 -5.68 -6.35 17.04
CA LYS A 31 -6.59 -5.71 17.99
C LYS A 31 -6.14 -5.92 19.44
N THR A 32 -6.01 -4.81 20.16
CA THR A 32 -5.79 -4.78 21.61
C THR A 32 -7.10 -4.39 22.32
N GLU A 33 -7.06 -4.27 23.64
CA GLU A 33 -8.22 -3.78 24.41
C GLU A 33 -8.63 -2.34 24.05
N ASN A 34 -7.65 -1.46 23.76
CA ASN A 34 -7.88 -0.03 23.63
C ASN A 34 -7.70 0.50 22.18
N TYR A 35 -7.05 -0.23 21.30
CA TYR A 35 -6.79 0.18 19.92
C TYR A 35 -6.47 -1.03 19.05
N THR A 36 -6.51 -0.85 17.73
CA THR A 36 -5.88 -1.77 16.79
C THR A 36 -4.52 -1.21 16.39
N LEU A 37 -3.45 -2.02 16.49
CA LEU A 37 -2.13 -1.69 15.94
C LEU A 37 -2.06 -2.19 14.51
N LEU A 38 -1.78 -1.29 13.57
CA LEU A 38 -1.61 -1.62 12.15
C LEU A 38 -0.17 -2.09 11.85
N PRO A 39 0.05 -2.84 10.76
CA PRO A 39 1.37 -3.30 10.35
C PRO A 39 2.40 -2.17 10.19
N ASN A 40 1.97 -0.99 9.74
CA ASN A 40 2.81 0.20 9.61
C ASN A 40 3.11 0.93 10.94
N GLY A 41 2.69 0.38 12.07
CA GLY A 41 2.93 0.93 13.40
C GLY A 41 1.96 2.05 13.83
N TRP A 42 0.99 2.42 13.01
CA TRP A 42 -0.09 3.35 13.36
C TRP A 42 -1.19 2.65 14.16
N LYS A 43 -2.00 3.41 14.89
CA LYS A 43 -3.09 2.88 15.69
C LYS A 43 -4.43 3.32 15.13
N LEU A 44 -5.46 2.46 15.30
CA LEU A 44 -6.85 2.79 15.03
C LEU A 44 -7.65 2.84 16.34
N THR A 45 -8.42 3.91 16.49
CA THR A 45 -9.37 4.10 17.59
C THR A 45 -10.60 4.80 17.05
N PRO A 46 -11.32 4.21 16.09
CA PRO A 46 -12.38 4.88 15.35
C PRO A 46 -13.50 5.35 16.23
N ALA A 47 -13.95 6.60 16.03
CA ALA A 47 -15.07 7.20 16.73
C ALA A 47 -16.42 6.62 16.25
N GLY A 48 -17.43 6.73 17.11
CA GLY A 48 -18.81 6.36 16.81
C GLY A 48 -19.06 4.86 16.71
N GLU A 49 -20.19 4.52 16.10
CA GLU A 49 -20.57 3.14 15.79
C GLU A 49 -19.99 2.74 14.44
N ASN A 50 -19.45 1.53 14.34
CA ASN A 50 -18.86 1.01 13.12
C ASN A 50 -19.58 -0.27 12.68
N ILE A 51 -20.15 -0.26 11.49
CA ILE A 51 -20.85 -1.41 10.90
C ILE A 51 -20.10 -1.95 9.69
N GLY A 52 -20.16 -3.27 9.49
CA GLY A 52 -19.53 -3.91 8.31
C GLY A 52 -20.35 -3.67 7.05
N ILE A 53 -19.67 -3.32 5.94
CA ILE A 53 -20.23 -3.17 4.60
C ILE A 53 -19.38 -3.95 3.59
N GLY A 54 -19.61 -3.77 2.27
CA GLY A 54 -18.78 -4.40 1.23
C GLY A 54 -17.31 -3.95 1.27
N GLU A 55 -16.44 -4.69 0.59
CA GLU A 55 -14.98 -4.44 0.59
C GLU A 55 -14.62 -3.18 -0.20
N LEU A 56 -13.69 -2.41 0.29
CA LEU A 56 -13.22 -1.14 -0.29
C LEU A 56 -14.39 -0.27 -0.79
N PRO A 57 -15.22 0.30 0.11
CA PRO A 57 -16.24 1.25 -0.29
C PRO A 57 -15.57 2.50 -0.89
N MET A 58 -15.92 2.82 -2.15
CA MET A 58 -15.28 3.89 -2.93
C MET A 58 -16.03 5.21 -2.83
N ASN A 59 -17.34 5.15 -2.57
CA ASN A 59 -18.20 6.31 -2.43
C ASN A 59 -19.40 5.98 -1.55
N LEU A 60 -20.00 7.04 -1.04
CA LEU A 60 -21.17 7.00 -0.17
C LEU A 60 -22.12 8.14 -0.55
N ILE A 61 -23.39 7.82 -0.78
CA ILE A 61 -24.49 8.78 -0.90
C ILE A 61 -25.60 8.42 0.08
N PHE A 62 -26.50 9.35 0.34
CA PHE A 62 -27.68 9.12 1.19
C PHE A 62 -28.93 9.74 0.59
N THR A 63 -30.11 9.22 0.97
CA THR A 63 -31.41 9.73 0.52
C THR A 63 -31.77 11.05 1.20
N LYS A 64 -32.53 11.91 0.50
CA LYS A 64 -32.95 13.24 1.03
C LYS A 64 -33.66 13.16 2.37
N ASN A 65 -34.35 12.04 2.65
CA ASN A 65 -35.02 11.81 3.94
C ASN A 65 -34.08 11.23 5.01
N GLU A 66 -32.78 11.07 4.72
CA GLU A 66 -31.76 10.52 5.60
C GLU A 66 -32.12 9.15 6.20
N LYS A 67 -32.97 8.37 5.51
CA LYS A 67 -33.34 7.03 5.98
C LYS A 67 -32.37 5.96 5.50
N TYR A 68 -31.79 6.13 4.31
CA TYR A 68 -30.90 5.16 3.70
C TYR A 68 -29.59 5.80 3.24
N ALA A 69 -28.51 5.02 3.34
CA ALA A 69 -27.24 5.30 2.68
C ALA A 69 -26.90 4.17 1.71
N ILE A 70 -26.17 4.49 0.64
CA ILE A 70 -25.71 3.53 -0.35
C ILE A 70 -24.23 3.71 -0.59
N THR A 71 -23.46 2.60 -0.60
CA THR A 71 -22.05 2.59 -0.95
C THR A 71 -21.79 1.74 -2.19
N SER A 72 -20.82 2.16 -3.01
CA SER A 72 -20.22 1.30 -4.05
C SER A 72 -18.95 0.67 -3.50
N ASN A 73 -18.81 -0.65 -3.62
CA ASN A 73 -17.74 -1.42 -3.01
C ASN A 73 -16.95 -2.15 -4.11
N SER A 74 -15.64 -1.86 -4.20
CA SER A 74 -14.78 -2.28 -5.32
C SER A 74 -13.50 -2.96 -4.84
N GLY A 75 -13.57 -3.77 -3.78
CA GLY A 75 -12.43 -4.51 -3.23
C GLY A 75 -12.04 -5.74 -4.04
N MET A 76 -11.21 -6.58 -3.46
CA MET A 76 -10.72 -7.81 -4.09
C MET A 76 -11.77 -8.90 -4.19
N GLY A 77 -12.76 -8.90 -3.31
CA GLY A 77 -13.90 -9.82 -3.38
C GLY A 77 -14.93 -9.42 -4.44
N ASP A 78 -16.19 -9.78 -4.17
CA ASP A 78 -17.31 -9.41 -5.04
C ASP A 78 -17.52 -7.90 -5.03
N ASN A 79 -17.51 -7.25 -6.20
CA ASN A 79 -17.99 -5.89 -6.33
C ASN A 79 -19.48 -5.84 -5.92
N SER A 80 -19.88 -4.82 -5.19
CA SER A 80 -21.24 -4.76 -4.67
C SER A 80 -21.73 -3.35 -4.38
N LEU A 81 -23.03 -3.23 -4.20
CA LEU A 81 -23.67 -2.09 -3.57
C LEU A 81 -24.17 -2.50 -2.19
N SER A 82 -23.88 -1.70 -1.16
CA SER A 82 -24.48 -1.87 0.16
C SER A 82 -25.55 -0.82 0.37
N VAL A 83 -26.76 -1.24 0.78
CA VAL A 83 -27.81 -0.34 1.23
C VAL A 83 -27.94 -0.44 2.74
N ILE A 84 -27.81 0.68 3.42
CA ILE A 84 -27.78 0.79 4.88
C ILE A 84 -29.04 1.50 5.33
N ASP A 85 -29.78 0.90 6.27
CA ASP A 85 -30.84 1.55 7.02
C ASP A 85 -30.23 2.37 8.16
N LEU A 86 -30.25 3.70 8.00
CA LEU A 86 -29.67 4.66 8.96
C LEU A 86 -30.52 4.89 10.21
N ILE A 87 -31.71 4.28 10.31
CA ILE A 87 -32.53 4.29 11.54
C ILE A 87 -32.08 3.14 12.44
N LYS A 88 -31.74 2.00 11.84
CA LYS A 88 -31.32 0.79 12.55
C LYS A 88 -29.80 0.61 12.62
N ASN A 89 -29.05 1.38 11.85
CA ASN A 89 -27.61 1.27 11.65
C ASN A 89 -27.17 -0.14 11.21
N ILE A 90 -27.86 -0.71 10.21
CA ILE A 90 -27.56 -2.03 9.65
C ILE A 90 -27.56 -2.01 8.12
N GLU A 91 -26.72 -2.84 7.52
CA GLU A 91 -26.82 -3.16 6.09
C GLU A 91 -28.06 -4.04 5.86
N ILE A 92 -29.00 -3.56 5.04
CA ILE A 92 -30.24 -4.28 4.72
C ILE A 92 -30.23 -4.96 3.36
N GLN A 93 -29.36 -4.54 2.45
CA GLN A 93 -29.13 -5.19 1.17
C GLN A 93 -27.65 -5.10 0.80
N ARG A 94 -27.05 -6.22 0.39
CA ARG A 94 -25.79 -6.28 -0.33
C ARG A 94 -26.06 -6.87 -1.71
N LEU A 95 -25.99 -6.04 -2.72
CA LEU A 95 -26.25 -6.43 -4.10
C LEU A 95 -24.92 -6.63 -4.81
N VAL A 96 -24.58 -7.89 -5.14
CA VAL A 96 -23.40 -8.22 -5.93
C VAL A 96 -23.61 -7.77 -7.38
N ILE A 97 -22.62 -7.08 -7.94
CA ILE A 97 -22.61 -6.63 -9.34
C ILE A 97 -21.27 -6.99 -9.98
N ASP A 98 -21.25 -7.11 -11.30
CA ASP A 98 -20.03 -7.59 -11.98
C ASP A 98 -18.84 -6.65 -11.77
N LYS A 99 -19.00 -5.37 -12.06
CA LYS A 99 -17.99 -4.32 -11.81
C LYS A 99 -18.67 -3.06 -11.30
N THR A 100 -17.97 -2.37 -10.42
CA THR A 100 -18.34 -0.99 -10.03
C THR A 100 -17.07 -0.21 -9.69
N TRP A 101 -17.23 1.09 -9.56
CA TRP A 101 -16.18 1.94 -9.01
C TRP A 101 -16.80 3.05 -8.15
N ARG A 102 -16.44 4.32 -8.32
CA ARG A 102 -16.85 5.42 -7.44
C ARG A 102 -18.23 6.01 -7.75
N GLY A 103 -18.63 6.08 -9.01
CA GLY A 103 -19.77 6.88 -9.46
C GLY A 103 -21.11 6.39 -8.91
N LEU A 104 -21.79 7.24 -8.13
CA LEU A 104 -23.13 7.05 -7.60
C LEU A 104 -23.90 8.37 -7.68
N CYS A 105 -25.08 8.41 -8.31
CA CYS A 105 -25.97 9.54 -8.21
C CYS A 105 -27.43 9.13 -8.40
N PHE A 106 -28.33 9.76 -7.64
CA PHE A 106 -29.77 9.62 -7.86
C PHE A 106 -30.28 10.56 -8.96
N ASN A 107 -31.38 10.18 -9.60
CA ASN A 107 -32.20 11.13 -10.35
C ASN A 107 -32.95 12.08 -9.40
N LYS A 108 -33.72 13.04 -9.95
CA LYS A 108 -34.34 14.14 -9.20
C LYS A 108 -35.26 13.68 -8.07
N ASP A 109 -36.03 12.62 -8.27
CA ASP A 109 -37.02 12.08 -7.33
C ASP A 109 -36.54 10.86 -6.55
N GLU A 110 -35.26 10.49 -6.68
CA GLU A 110 -34.62 9.35 -6.03
C GLU A 110 -35.23 7.98 -6.40
N SER A 111 -36.01 7.91 -7.49
CA SER A 111 -36.57 6.65 -7.99
C SER A 111 -35.54 5.78 -8.74
N ILE A 112 -34.50 6.39 -9.29
CA ILE A 112 -33.43 5.74 -10.04
C ILE A 112 -32.07 6.11 -9.45
N LEU A 113 -31.27 5.08 -9.21
CA LEU A 113 -29.84 5.20 -8.87
C LEU A 113 -29.00 4.84 -10.10
N PHE A 114 -28.13 5.76 -10.52
CA PHE A 114 -27.09 5.51 -11.51
C PHE A 114 -25.81 5.08 -10.81
N VAL A 115 -25.18 4.00 -11.30
CA VAL A 115 -24.00 3.40 -10.71
C VAL A 115 -22.94 3.16 -11.77
N SER A 116 -21.73 3.63 -11.53
CA SER A 116 -20.58 3.35 -12.40
C SER A 116 -20.30 1.85 -12.49
N GLY A 117 -20.19 1.32 -13.70
CA GLY A 117 -19.76 -0.05 -13.97
C GLY A 117 -18.23 -0.19 -14.10
N GLY A 118 -17.45 0.84 -13.73
CA GLY A 118 -15.99 0.77 -13.79
C GLY A 118 -15.47 0.25 -15.14
N ASN A 119 -14.71 -0.82 -15.12
CA ASN A 119 -14.11 -1.43 -16.31
C ASN A 119 -15.10 -2.15 -17.26
N ASN A 120 -16.39 -2.23 -16.92
CA ASN A 120 -17.41 -2.70 -17.87
C ASN A 120 -17.83 -1.63 -18.87
N ASP A 121 -17.37 -0.37 -18.69
CA ASP A 121 -17.61 0.76 -19.58
C ASP A 121 -19.09 1.12 -19.71
N ILE A 122 -19.89 0.82 -18.69
CA ILE A 122 -21.33 1.07 -18.63
C ILE A 122 -21.69 1.87 -17.38
N VAL A 123 -22.92 2.40 -17.38
CA VAL A 123 -23.58 2.90 -16.18
C VAL A 123 -24.82 2.05 -15.94
N TYR A 124 -24.90 1.42 -14.78
CA TYR A 124 -26.11 0.69 -14.37
C TYR A 124 -27.20 1.66 -13.91
N CYS A 125 -28.45 1.32 -14.22
CA CYS A 125 -29.64 2.04 -13.81
C CYS A 125 -30.48 1.13 -12.90
N TYR A 126 -30.49 1.42 -11.59
CA TYR A 126 -31.27 0.68 -10.60
C TYR A 126 -32.51 1.47 -10.22
N SER A 127 -33.69 0.81 -10.13
CA SER A 127 -34.81 1.41 -9.40
C SER A 127 -34.53 1.35 -7.92
N PHE A 128 -34.92 2.38 -7.20
CA PHE A 128 -34.79 2.46 -5.75
C PHE A 128 -36.16 2.74 -5.12
N SER A 129 -36.53 1.92 -4.16
CA SER A 129 -37.76 2.08 -3.36
C SER A 129 -37.59 1.43 -2.00
N ASP A 130 -37.91 2.14 -0.91
CA ASP A 130 -37.88 1.65 0.47
C ASP A 130 -36.62 0.84 0.85
N GLY A 131 -35.44 1.33 0.43
CA GLY A 131 -34.14 0.71 0.73
C GLY A 131 -33.80 -0.49 -0.13
N LYS A 132 -34.53 -0.73 -1.23
CA LYS A 132 -34.26 -1.82 -2.16
C LYS A 132 -33.83 -1.31 -3.51
N LEU A 133 -32.76 -1.90 -4.06
CA LEU A 133 -32.24 -1.70 -5.40
C LEU A 133 -32.59 -2.92 -6.28
N ASP A 134 -33.20 -2.66 -7.44
CA ASP A 134 -33.46 -3.66 -8.48
C ASP A 134 -32.94 -3.13 -9.83
N LEU A 135 -32.08 -3.93 -10.53
CA LEU A 135 -31.53 -3.55 -11.82
C LEU A 135 -32.64 -3.38 -12.89
N LYS A 136 -32.65 -2.23 -13.57
CA LYS A 136 -33.61 -1.91 -14.63
C LYS A 136 -32.97 -1.93 -16.01
N ASP A 137 -31.82 -1.29 -16.15
CA ASP A 137 -31.20 -1.04 -17.45
C ASP A 137 -29.70 -0.73 -17.25
N SER A 138 -28.99 -0.55 -18.35
CA SER A 138 -27.63 -0.02 -18.36
C SER A 138 -27.39 0.86 -19.58
N LEU A 139 -26.61 1.92 -19.40
CA LEU A 139 -26.16 2.81 -20.47
C LEU A 139 -24.76 2.38 -20.92
N ASN A 140 -24.59 2.07 -22.21
CA ASN A 140 -23.29 1.74 -22.77
C ASN A 140 -22.59 3.03 -23.23
N LEU A 141 -21.39 3.28 -22.69
CA LEU A 141 -20.60 4.46 -23.03
C LEU A 141 -19.64 4.24 -24.19
N ARG A 142 -19.43 2.99 -24.64
CA ARG A 142 -18.54 2.70 -25.78
C ARG A 142 -19.06 3.29 -27.08
N THR A 143 -18.19 4.02 -27.77
CA THR A 143 -18.43 4.58 -29.09
C THR A 143 -17.36 4.09 -30.06
N GLY A 144 -17.71 3.20 -30.99
CA GLY A 144 -16.80 2.76 -32.05
C GLY A 144 -15.54 2.06 -31.53
N ASP A 145 -14.38 2.61 -31.83
CA ASP A 145 -13.06 2.04 -31.53
C ASP A 145 -12.56 2.37 -30.11
N ASP A 146 -13.42 2.77 -29.18
CA ASP A 146 -13.01 3.03 -27.80
C ASP A 146 -12.44 1.75 -27.17
N ASN A 147 -11.17 1.83 -26.75
CA ASN A 147 -10.56 0.89 -25.83
C ASN A 147 -11.23 1.02 -24.46
N LEU A 148 -10.70 0.38 -23.44
CA LEU A 148 -11.20 0.45 -22.07
C LEU A 148 -11.47 1.90 -21.62
N ILE A 149 -12.70 2.21 -21.18
CA ILE A 149 -13.14 3.55 -20.73
C ILE A 149 -12.87 3.70 -19.23
N SER A 150 -13.27 2.74 -18.42
CA SER A 150 -13.23 2.76 -16.94
C SER A 150 -13.96 3.98 -16.38
N VAL A 151 -15.28 3.84 -16.25
CA VAL A 151 -16.17 4.89 -15.74
C VAL A 151 -15.88 5.17 -14.27
N THR A 152 -15.68 6.44 -13.92
CA THR A 152 -15.33 6.88 -12.55
C THR A 152 -16.47 7.65 -11.89
N GLY A 153 -16.49 8.97 -11.92
CA GLY A 153 -17.53 9.82 -11.34
C GLY A 153 -18.77 9.94 -12.20
N LEU A 154 -19.91 10.17 -11.57
CA LEU A 154 -21.21 10.39 -12.20
C LEU A 154 -21.92 11.57 -11.56
N THR A 155 -22.65 12.36 -12.36
CA THR A 155 -23.63 13.33 -11.87
C THR A 155 -24.85 13.38 -12.77
N TYR A 156 -26.03 13.49 -12.15
CA TYR A 156 -27.28 13.69 -12.85
C TYR A 156 -27.54 15.17 -13.09
N TRP A 157 -27.94 15.53 -14.34
CA TRP A 157 -28.28 16.89 -14.72
C TRP A 157 -29.80 17.08 -14.77
N PRO A 158 -30.42 17.63 -13.70
CA PRO A 158 -31.89 17.66 -13.54
C PRO A 158 -32.65 18.44 -14.57
N GLU A 159 -32.13 19.61 -15.06
CA GLU A 159 -32.82 20.43 -16.05
C GLU A 159 -33.09 19.70 -17.37
N LYS A 160 -32.17 18.91 -17.83
CA LYS A 160 -32.23 18.21 -19.13
C LYS A 160 -32.60 16.72 -18.98
N ASP A 161 -32.60 16.17 -17.78
CA ASP A 161 -32.70 14.73 -17.55
C ASP A 161 -31.56 13.94 -18.25
N TYR A 162 -30.34 14.48 -18.12
CA TYR A 162 -29.13 13.92 -18.69
C TYR A 162 -28.24 13.33 -17.58
N LEU A 163 -27.31 12.47 -17.98
CA LEU A 163 -26.24 11.95 -17.12
C LEU A 163 -24.90 12.43 -17.65
N ILE A 164 -24.05 12.95 -16.76
CA ILE A 164 -22.65 13.23 -17.06
C ILE A 164 -21.81 12.17 -16.36
N ALA A 165 -21.04 11.44 -17.16
CA ALA A 165 -20.13 10.41 -16.69
C ALA A 165 -18.69 10.77 -17.07
N VAL A 166 -17.72 10.46 -16.22
CA VAL A 166 -16.31 10.72 -16.51
C VAL A 166 -15.49 9.44 -16.42
N SER A 167 -14.32 9.43 -17.01
CA SER A 167 -13.52 8.23 -17.22
C SER A 167 -12.04 8.47 -17.01
N MET A 168 -11.37 7.50 -16.36
CA MET A 168 -9.93 7.57 -16.11
C MET A 168 -9.06 6.95 -17.21
N ARG A 169 -9.59 6.05 -18.04
CA ARG A 169 -8.80 5.38 -19.09
C ARG A 169 -8.92 6.06 -20.44
N SER A 170 -10.13 6.50 -20.81
CA SER A 170 -10.34 7.27 -22.04
C SER A 170 -10.09 8.77 -21.86
N ASN A 171 -9.80 9.24 -20.62
CA ASN A 171 -9.56 10.66 -20.32
C ASN A 171 -10.70 11.56 -20.87
N SER A 172 -11.95 11.14 -20.63
CA SER A 172 -13.10 11.74 -21.33
C SER A 172 -14.27 12.02 -20.40
N ILE A 173 -15.10 12.98 -20.83
CA ILE A 173 -16.37 13.37 -20.22
C ILE A 173 -17.46 12.97 -21.22
N TYR A 174 -18.47 12.23 -20.77
CA TYR A 174 -19.59 11.74 -21.57
C TYR A 174 -20.87 12.40 -21.09
N ILE A 175 -21.63 13.02 -21.98
CA ILE A 175 -22.94 13.61 -21.70
C ILE A 175 -24.02 12.81 -22.43
N PHE A 176 -24.94 12.21 -21.67
CA PHE A 176 -25.89 11.21 -22.14
C PHE A 176 -27.34 11.65 -21.94
N ASP A 177 -28.16 11.55 -22.97
CA ASP A 177 -29.62 11.64 -22.86
C ASP A 177 -30.17 10.30 -22.37
N ILE A 178 -30.61 10.23 -21.12
CA ILE A 178 -31.06 9.01 -20.49
C ILE A 178 -32.30 8.44 -21.16
N LYS A 179 -33.25 9.33 -21.55
CA LYS A 179 -34.52 8.90 -22.17
C LYS A 179 -34.32 8.29 -23.54
N LYS A 180 -33.41 8.82 -24.33
CA LYS A 180 -33.11 8.33 -25.68
C LYS A 180 -32.04 7.24 -25.69
N ASN A 181 -31.41 6.97 -24.58
CA ASN A 181 -30.23 6.10 -24.47
C ASN A 181 -29.18 6.46 -25.54
N TYR A 182 -28.80 7.75 -25.58
CA TYR A 182 -27.95 8.30 -26.63
C TYR A 182 -26.86 9.21 -26.08
N LEU A 183 -25.64 9.02 -26.56
CA LEU A 183 -24.50 9.89 -26.25
C LEU A 183 -24.66 11.21 -27.04
N ILE A 184 -24.82 12.33 -26.34
CA ILE A 184 -24.93 13.68 -26.91
C ILE A 184 -23.56 14.22 -27.26
N LYS A 185 -22.61 14.12 -26.33
CA LYS A 185 -21.28 14.72 -26.47
C LYS A 185 -20.21 13.91 -25.71
N LYS A 186 -19.04 13.82 -26.34
CA LYS A 186 -17.80 13.35 -25.70
C LYS A 186 -16.81 14.50 -25.72
N LEU A 187 -16.20 14.80 -24.56
CA LEU A 187 -15.16 15.83 -24.40
C LEU A 187 -13.90 15.20 -23.87
N SER A 188 -12.74 15.71 -24.28
CA SER A 188 -11.42 15.19 -23.89
C SER A 188 -10.60 16.28 -23.18
N PRO A 189 -10.59 16.34 -21.85
CA PRO A 189 -9.85 17.35 -21.10
C PRO A 189 -8.33 17.09 -21.04
N GLY A 190 -7.86 15.95 -21.52
CA GLY A 190 -6.45 15.65 -21.72
C GLY A 190 -5.76 14.93 -20.54
N SER A 191 -6.52 14.50 -19.54
CA SER A 191 -6.01 13.72 -18.40
C SER A 191 -7.10 12.84 -17.78
N GLU A 192 -6.69 11.90 -16.94
CA GLU A 192 -7.54 11.00 -16.18
C GLU A 192 -8.59 11.78 -15.37
N CYS A 193 -9.88 11.46 -15.56
CA CYS A 193 -10.96 12.11 -14.83
C CYS A 193 -11.37 11.27 -13.63
N PHE A 194 -11.61 11.92 -12.46
CA PHE A 194 -11.99 11.24 -11.22
C PHE A 194 -13.46 11.49 -10.85
N ASP A 195 -13.88 12.73 -10.73
CA ASP A 195 -15.20 13.11 -10.25
C ASP A 195 -15.81 14.24 -11.09
N VAL A 196 -17.13 14.40 -11.01
CA VAL A 196 -17.88 15.47 -11.70
C VAL A 196 -19.02 15.98 -10.84
N ILE A 197 -19.14 17.30 -10.71
CA ILE A 197 -20.23 17.98 -10.00
C ILE A 197 -20.78 19.14 -10.84
N LEU A 198 -22.03 19.54 -10.57
CA LEU A 198 -22.67 20.71 -11.18
C LEU A 198 -22.68 21.89 -10.20
N ASP A 199 -22.63 23.12 -10.71
CA ASP A 199 -23.04 24.27 -9.92
C ASP A 199 -24.57 24.24 -9.67
N HIS A 200 -25.03 24.98 -8.65
CA HIS A 200 -26.45 24.98 -8.23
C HIS A 200 -27.38 25.59 -9.29
N GLN A 201 -26.81 26.38 -10.21
CA GLN A 201 -27.56 26.97 -11.35
C GLN A 201 -27.59 26.05 -12.57
N GLU A 202 -26.96 24.88 -12.51
CA GLU A 202 -26.83 23.92 -13.63
C GLU A 202 -26.26 24.55 -14.93
N LYS A 203 -25.39 25.57 -14.76
CA LYS A 203 -24.74 26.27 -15.85
C LYS A 203 -23.38 25.69 -16.20
N TYR A 204 -22.69 25.16 -15.22
CA TYR A 204 -21.36 24.60 -15.38
C TYR A 204 -21.24 23.22 -14.69
N ALA A 205 -20.51 22.33 -15.36
CA ALA A 205 -19.97 21.13 -14.70
C ALA A 205 -18.48 21.31 -14.42
N TYR A 206 -18.02 20.83 -13.28
CA TYR A 206 -16.62 20.82 -12.88
C TYR A 206 -16.15 19.37 -12.78
N VAL A 207 -15.04 19.06 -13.44
CA VAL A 207 -14.46 17.72 -13.49
C VAL A 207 -13.04 17.75 -12.93
N SER A 208 -12.78 16.94 -11.91
CA SER A 208 -11.43 16.77 -11.39
C SER A 208 -10.60 15.89 -12.32
N LEU A 209 -9.43 16.40 -12.73
CA LEU A 209 -8.47 15.73 -13.60
C LEU A 209 -7.37 15.11 -12.74
N TRP A 210 -7.59 13.88 -12.34
CA TRP A 210 -6.80 13.17 -11.32
C TRP A 210 -5.30 13.20 -11.59
N GLY A 211 -4.86 12.81 -12.80
CA GLY A 211 -3.45 12.87 -13.21
C GLY A 211 -3.00 14.23 -13.75
N GLY A 212 -3.90 15.22 -13.84
CA GLY A 212 -3.63 16.52 -14.50
C GLY A 212 -3.38 17.70 -13.58
N ALA A 213 -3.56 17.55 -12.26
CA ALA A 213 -3.52 18.64 -11.28
C ALA A 213 -4.38 19.86 -11.69
N LYS A 214 -5.56 19.62 -12.25
CA LYS A 214 -6.47 20.65 -12.79
C LYS A 214 -7.93 20.24 -12.58
N ILE A 215 -8.81 21.24 -12.69
CA ILE A 215 -10.26 21.08 -12.83
C ILE A 215 -10.65 21.54 -14.23
N ALA A 216 -11.41 20.72 -14.96
CA ALA A 216 -12.04 21.15 -16.20
C ALA A 216 -13.40 21.78 -15.89
N LYS A 217 -13.58 23.04 -16.26
CA LYS A 217 -14.86 23.76 -16.23
C LYS A 217 -15.54 23.60 -17.58
N VAL A 218 -16.68 22.92 -17.61
CA VAL A 218 -17.50 22.65 -18.80
C VAL A 218 -18.70 23.55 -18.79
N ASN A 219 -18.89 24.33 -19.86
CA ASN A 219 -20.08 25.13 -20.06
C ASN A 219 -21.20 24.22 -20.58
N LEU A 220 -22.33 24.14 -19.87
CA LEU A 220 -23.44 23.24 -20.16
C LEU A 220 -24.41 23.78 -21.25
N GLU A 221 -24.32 25.06 -21.62
CA GLU A 221 -25.10 25.62 -22.69
C GLU A 221 -24.58 25.18 -24.07
N ASN A 222 -23.25 25.25 -24.28
CA ASN A 222 -22.60 24.88 -25.53
C ASN A 222 -21.90 23.52 -25.52
N LEU A 223 -21.82 22.85 -24.37
CA LEU A 223 -21.16 21.56 -24.14
C LEU A 223 -19.69 21.57 -24.56
N GLU A 224 -18.94 22.59 -24.09
CA GLU A 224 -17.52 22.75 -24.36
C GLU A 224 -16.71 22.99 -23.06
N ILE A 225 -15.45 22.58 -23.07
CA ILE A 225 -14.53 22.90 -21.99
C ILE A 225 -14.13 24.37 -22.08
N GLU A 226 -14.64 25.18 -21.15
CA GLU A 226 -14.38 26.62 -21.15
C GLU A 226 -12.99 26.93 -20.61
N ARG A 227 -12.56 26.18 -19.59
CA ARG A 227 -11.30 26.43 -18.89
C ARG A 227 -10.75 25.21 -18.17
N LEU A 228 -9.40 25.15 -18.06
CA LEU A 228 -8.67 24.27 -17.15
C LEU A 228 -8.12 25.12 -16.00
N ILE A 229 -8.56 24.83 -14.77
CA ILE A 229 -8.18 25.56 -13.55
C ILE A 229 -7.12 24.74 -12.82
N LYS A 230 -5.94 25.34 -12.53
CA LYS A 230 -4.85 24.67 -11.81
C LYS A 230 -5.19 24.53 -10.33
N VAL A 231 -4.95 23.34 -9.76
CA VAL A 231 -5.09 22.99 -8.33
C VAL A 231 -3.89 22.16 -7.86
N GLY A 232 -3.98 21.52 -6.69
CA GLY A 232 -2.96 20.58 -6.23
C GLY A 232 -2.96 19.26 -7.01
N ASP A 233 -2.02 18.39 -6.69
CA ASP A 233 -1.83 17.12 -7.37
C ASP A 233 -2.85 16.05 -6.92
N HIS A 234 -3.29 15.23 -7.84
CA HIS A 234 -4.36 14.24 -7.68
C HIS A 234 -5.67 14.85 -7.13
N PRO A 235 -6.29 15.82 -7.86
CA PRO A 235 -7.58 16.37 -7.46
C PRO A 235 -8.66 15.27 -7.49
N CYS A 236 -9.29 15.03 -6.34
CA CYS A 236 -10.29 13.98 -6.13
C CYS A 236 -11.70 14.57 -5.95
N GLU A 237 -12.31 14.41 -4.76
CA GLU A 237 -13.66 14.89 -4.50
C GLU A 237 -13.73 16.41 -4.43
N MET A 238 -14.83 16.97 -4.90
CA MET A 238 -15.09 18.39 -5.00
C MET A 238 -16.39 18.79 -4.31
N LEU A 239 -16.44 20.01 -3.77
CA LEU A 239 -17.65 20.64 -3.26
C LEU A 239 -17.75 22.08 -3.73
N ILE A 240 -18.95 22.52 -4.10
CA ILE A 240 -19.27 23.94 -4.41
C ILE A 240 -20.05 24.52 -3.23
N SER A 241 -19.68 25.75 -2.80
CA SER A 241 -20.44 26.48 -1.80
C SER A 241 -21.84 26.85 -2.33
N LYS A 242 -22.86 26.96 -1.46
CA LYS A 242 -24.25 27.27 -1.83
C LYS A 242 -24.45 28.56 -2.64
N ASP A 243 -23.52 29.49 -2.53
CA ASP A 243 -23.52 30.75 -3.28
C ASP A 243 -22.81 30.66 -4.65
N ASP A 244 -22.38 29.47 -5.07
CA ASP A 244 -21.63 29.17 -6.31
C ASP A 244 -20.34 30.01 -6.48
N LYS A 245 -19.72 30.49 -5.36
CA LYS A 245 -18.51 31.32 -5.45
C LYS A 245 -17.22 30.56 -5.21
N ARG A 246 -17.26 29.49 -4.41
CA ARG A 246 -16.05 28.72 -4.04
C ARG A 246 -16.20 27.27 -4.41
N LEU A 247 -15.15 26.73 -5.01
CA LEU A 247 -14.98 25.29 -5.23
C LEU A 247 -13.85 24.78 -4.35
N PHE A 248 -14.14 23.80 -3.53
CA PHE A 248 -13.16 23.09 -2.68
C PHE A 248 -12.79 21.77 -3.34
N VAL A 249 -11.50 21.47 -3.43
CA VAL A 249 -10.97 20.32 -4.14
C VAL A 249 -9.93 19.62 -3.28
N THR A 250 -10.13 18.34 -2.94
CA THR A 250 -9.10 17.55 -2.29
C THR A 250 -7.98 17.22 -3.26
N ASN A 251 -6.72 17.30 -2.80
CA ASN A 251 -5.52 16.98 -3.59
C ASN A 251 -4.81 15.80 -2.91
N ALA A 252 -5.14 14.58 -3.34
CA ALA A 252 -4.76 13.37 -2.61
C ALA A 252 -3.24 13.12 -2.55
N ASN A 253 -2.49 13.54 -3.56
CA ASN A 253 -1.03 13.39 -3.60
C ASN A 253 -0.27 14.56 -2.94
N ASN A 254 -1.03 15.53 -2.41
CA ASN A 254 -0.50 16.62 -1.58
C ASN A 254 -1.32 16.70 -0.29
N ASN A 255 -0.85 17.00 0.85
CA ASN A 255 -1.63 17.09 2.10
C ASN A 255 -2.60 18.29 2.10
N SER A 256 -3.40 18.51 1.04
CA SER A 256 -4.10 19.78 0.90
C SER A 256 -5.49 19.72 0.28
N VAL A 257 -6.28 20.78 0.51
CA VAL A 257 -7.49 21.13 -0.21
C VAL A 257 -7.27 22.47 -0.90
N SER A 258 -7.50 22.53 -2.22
CA SER A 258 -7.51 23.78 -2.98
C SER A 258 -8.86 24.46 -2.84
N VAL A 259 -8.89 25.78 -2.59
CA VAL A 259 -10.08 26.61 -2.64
C VAL A 259 -9.99 27.53 -3.85
N VAL A 260 -10.90 27.33 -4.80
CA VAL A 260 -10.94 28.08 -6.07
C VAL A 260 -12.06 29.10 -6.03
N ASP A 261 -11.77 30.36 -6.33
CA ASP A 261 -12.77 31.41 -6.62
C ASP A 261 -13.34 31.17 -8.03
N LEU A 262 -14.62 30.83 -8.11
CA LEU A 262 -15.31 30.51 -9.35
C LEU A 262 -15.61 31.73 -10.25
N ASN A 263 -15.55 32.96 -9.69
CA ASN A 263 -15.69 34.19 -10.51
C ASN A 263 -14.41 34.44 -11.34
N ASN A 264 -13.24 34.18 -10.73
CA ASN A 264 -11.95 34.43 -11.35
C ASN A 264 -11.32 33.14 -11.93
N ASN A 265 -11.86 31.97 -11.60
CA ASN A 265 -11.33 30.65 -11.94
C ASN A 265 -9.86 30.49 -11.51
N LYS A 266 -9.56 30.86 -10.25
CA LYS A 266 -8.21 30.79 -9.67
C LYS A 266 -8.25 30.25 -8.25
N GLU A 267 -7.23 29.45 -7.90
CA GLU A 267 -6.98 29.06 -6.52
C GLU A 267 -6.66 30.29 -5.69
N THR A 268 -7.41 30.53 -4.62
CA THR A 268 -7.24 31.66 -3.69
C THR A 268 -6.73 31.25 -2.33
N GLU A 269 -6.87 29.95 -1.97
CA GLU A 269 -6.39 29.41 -0.71
C GLU A 269 -6.02 27.94 -0.90
N ARG A 270 -5.02 27.48 -0.15
CA ARG A 270 -4.66 26.06 -0.04
C ARG A 270 -4.63 25.67 1.42
N ILE A 271 -5.57 24.85 1.84
CA ILE A 271 -5.74 24.36 3.21
C ILE A 271 -4.86 23.12 3.39
N ASN A 272 -3.94 23.11 4.35
CA ASN A 272 -3.15 21.92 4.70
C ASN A 272 -3.96 21.02 5.66
N SER A 273 -4.23 19.78 5.29
CA SER A 273 -5.02 18.82 6.07
C SER A 273 -4.19 17.89 6.97
N ALA A 274 -2.86 17.98 6.91
CA ALA A 274 -1.96 17.19 7.76
C ALA A 274 -2.05 17.58 9.24
N LEU A 275 -1.59 16.70 10.13
CA LEU A 275 -1.56 16.93 11.59
C LEU A 275 -0.63 18.05 12.01
N LYS A 276 0.38 18.34 11.21
CA LYS A 276 1.34 19.44 11.42
C LYS A 276 1.61 20.15 10.09
N PRO A 277 1.86 21.45 10.09
CA PRO A 277 2.09 22.22 8.87
C PRO A 277 3.30 21.78 8.05
N ASP A 278 4.36 21.33 8.72
CA ASP A 278 5.69 21.09 8.12
C ASP A 278 6.01 19.60 7.93
N VAL A 279 5.00 18.71 7.96
CA VAL A 279 5.24 17.30 7.68
C VAL A 279 5.32 17.05 6.20
N PRO A 280 6.13 16.07 5.76
CA PRO A 280 6.13 15.59 4.38
C PRO A 280 4.75 15.05 3.94
N TYR A 281 4.59 14.71 2.66
CA TYR A 281 3.37 14.16 2.10
C TYR A 281 2.97 12.81 2.75
N GLY A 282 1.74 12.34 2.45
CA GLY A 282 1.24 11.03 2.88
C GLY A 282 -0.05 11.09 3.72
N SER A 283 -0.76 12.24 3.78
CA SER A 283 -2.09 12.29 4.43
C SER A 283 -3.20 11.78 3.54
N THR A 284 -3.07 11.94 2.24
CA THR A 284 -4.03 11.50 1.20
C THR A 284 -5.45 12.01 1.43
N PRO A 285 -5.67 13.34 1.42
CA PRO A 285 -7.01 13.90 1.49
C PRO A 285 -7.78 13.56 0.21
N ASN A 286 -8.82 12.72 0.30
CA ASN A 286 -9.52 12.18 -0.86
C ASN A 286 -11.03 12.37 -0.86
N ALA A 287 -11.63 12.79 0.26
CA ALA A 287 -13.06 13.06 0.36
C ALA A 287 -13.35 14.24 1.29
N ILE A 288 -14.44 14.98 1.00
CA ILE A 288 -14.83 16.19 1.75
C ILE A 288 -16.36 16.32 1.92
N THR A 289 -16.76 17.04 2.97
CA THR A 289 -18.14 17.45 3.20
C THR A 289 -18.21 18.74 3.99
N PHE A 290 -19.31 19.50 3.84
CA PHE A 290 -19.63 20.63 4.73
C PHE A 290 -20.56 20.20 5.85
N ASN A 291 -20.60 20.96 6.95
CA ASN A 291 -21.71 20.96 7.89
C ASN A 291 -22.89 21.78 7.32
N THR A 292 -24.02 21.83 8.07
CA THR A 292 -25.29 22.43 7.56
C THR A 292 -25.17 23.88 7.07
N ASP A 293 -24.42 24.71 7.76
CA ASP A 293 -24.28 26.15 7.46
C ASP A 293 -23.03 26.50 6.67
N GLU A 294 -22.27 25.47 6.23
CA GLU A 294 -21.01 25.62 5.51
C GLU A 294 -19.93 26.42 6.26
N SER A 295 -20.04 26.48 7.58
CA SER A 295 -19.00 27.07 8.43
C SER A 295 -17.83 26.14 8.67
N VAL A 296 -18.03 24.83 8.55
CA VAL A 296 -17.03 23.78 8.78
C VAL A 296 -16.87 22.90 7.54
N LEU A 297 -15.62 22.76 7.09
CA LEU A 297 -15.17 21.79 6.13
C LEU A 297 -14.58 20.58 6.86
N LEU A 298 -15.02 19.37 6.49
CA LEU A 298 -14.46 18.11 6.96
C LEU A 298 -13.73 17.43 5.80
N VAL A 299 -12.50 16.98 6.06
CA VAL A 299 -11.60 16.37 5.07
C VAL A 299 -11.18 14.98 5.54
N ALA A 300 -11.46 13.95 4.77
CA ALA A 300 -11.00 12.59 5.05
C ALA A 300 -9.57 12.40 4.55
N ASN A 301 -8.65 12.08 5.47
CA ASN A 301 -7.24 11.81 5.21
C ASN A 301 -7.02 10.30 5.26
N ALA A 302 -6.97 9.67 4.07
CA ALA A 302 -7.06 8.21 3.93
C ALA A 302 -5.92 7.47 4.63
N ASP A 303 -4.67 7.83 4.35
CA ASP A 303 -3.52 7.11 4.90
C ASP A 303 -3.24 7.43 6.38
N ASN A 304 -3.90 8.45 6.92
CA ASN A 304 -3.75 8.83 8.33
C ASN A 304 -4.94 8.46 9.21
N ASN A 305 -6.01 7.91 8.66
CA ASN A 305 -7.16 7.37 9.40
C ASN A 305 -7.87 8.40 10.30
N TYR A 306 -8.02 9.64 9.81
CA TYR A 306 -8.76 10.69 10.51
C TYR A 306 -9.49 11.64 9.56
N LEU A 307 -10.47 12.37 10.11
CA LEU A 307 -11.05 13.55 9.49
C LEU A 307 -10.37 14.80 10.09
N ALA A 308 -9.94 15.72 9.23
CA ALA A 308 -9.50 17.06 9.63
C ALA A 308 -10.67 18.04 9.50
N LEU A 309 -10.90 18.89 10.48
CA LEU A 309 -11.97 19.87 10.52
C LEU A 309 -11.41 21.29 10.44
N PHE A 310 -12.01 22.11 9.57
CA PHE A 310 -11.60 23.50 9.37
C PHE A 310 -12.79 24.43 9.45
N ASN A 311 -12.65 25.52 10.22
CA ASN A 311 -13.55 26.67 10.12
C ASN A 311 -13.21 27.42 8.82
N ILE A 312 -14.20 27.55 7.92
CA ILE A 312 -14.08 28.18 6.59
C ILE A 312 -15.00 29.39 6.43
N SER A 313 -15.51 29.94 7.54
CA SER A 313 -16.45 31.09 7.53
C SER A 313 -15.81 32.36 6.96
N SER A 314 -14.48 32.51 7.12
CA SER A 314 -13.74 33.64 6.56
C SER A 314 -12.97 33.19 5.31
N PRO A 315 -13.38 33.59 4.09
CA PRO A 315 -12.68 33.23 2.86
C PRO A 315 -11.20 33.63 2.88
N GLY A 316 -10.29 32.72 2.52
CA GLY A 316 -8.85 32.92 2.53
C GLY A 316 -8.18 32.83 3.90
N GLU A 317 -8.95 32.57 4.98
CA GLU A 317 -8.46 32.47 6.36
C GLU A 317 -8.96 31.21 7.08
N SER A 318 -8.98 30.09 6.40
CA SER A 318 -9.42 28.81 6.97
C SER A 318 -8.54 28.41 8.17
N LYS A 319 -9.16 27.89 9.23
CA LYS A 319 -8.47 27.53 10.48
C LYS A 319 -8.82 26.11 10.89
N SER A 320 -7.81 25.28 11.15
CA SER A 320 -8.03 23.97 11.76
C SER A 320 -8.69 24.12 13.13
N ILE A 321 -9.71 23.32 13.38
CA ILE A 321 -10.46 23.30 14.66
C ILE A 321 -10.34 21.96 15.37
N GLY A 322 -9.82 20.93 14.74
CA GLY A 322 -9.57 19.63 15.35
C GLY A 322 -9.63 18.46 14.39
N PHE A 323 -9.57 17.25 14.96
CA PHE A 323 -9.51 16.00 14.22
C PHE A 323 -10.44 14.95 14.82
N ILE A 324 -10.97 14.03 13.99
CA ILE A 324 -11.81 12.90 14.44
C ILE A 324 -11.14 11.60 13.97
N PRO A 325 -10.83 10.63 14.85
CA PRO A 325 -10.29 9.34 14.44
C PRO A 325 -11.37 8.49 13.78
N VAL A 326 -11.00 7.82 12.68
CA VAL A 326 -11.91 6.95 11.91
C VAL A 326 -11.28 5.57 11.66
N GLY A 327 -11.92 4.71 10.87
CA GLY A 327 -11.39 3.41 10.48
C GLY A 327 -10.22 3.51 9.50
N TRP A 328 -9.69 2.36 9.09
CA TRP A 328 -8.52 2.29 8.21
C TRP A 328 -8.86 2.70 6.78
N TYR A 329 -8.14 3.68 6.26
CA TYR A 329 -8.24 4.20 4.90
C TYR A 329 -9.64 4.76 4.57
N PRO A 330 -10.07 5.90 5.18
CA PRO A 330 -11.36 6.52 4.86
C PRO A 330 -11.40 6.98 3.40
N THR A 331 -12.48 6.62 2.69
CA THR A 331 -12.65 6.86 1.24
C THR A 331 -13.78 7.82 0.90
N SER A 332 -14.71 8.03 1.83
CA SER A 332 -15.82 8.96 1.67
C SER A 332 -16.31 9.47 3.03
N VAL A 333 -16.74 10.73 3.05
CA VAL A 333 -17.36 11.36 4.23
C VAL A 333 -18.59 12.15 3.80
N LYS A 334 -19.71 11.99 4.54
CA LYS A 334 -20.94 12.75 4.36
C LYS A 334 -21.48 13.21 5.70
N TYR A 335 -22.03 14.43 5.71
CA TYR A 335 -22.73 14.99 6.88
C TYR A 335 -24.25 14.87 6.68
N LEU A 336 -24.96 14.38 7.69
CA LEU A 336 -26.41 14.23 7.75
C LEU A 336 -27.01 15.40 8.54
N PRO A 337 -27.57 16.43 7.86
CA PRO A 337 -28.06 17.64 8.52
C PRO A 337 -29.19 17.37 9.53
N GLY A 338 -30.16 16.51 9.17
CA GLY A 338 -31.32 16.20 10.01
C GLY A 338 -30.98 15.42 11.28
N LYS A 339 -29.88 14.67 11.26
CA LYS A 339 -29.41 13.87 12.40
C LYS A 339 -28.23 14.48 13.14
N ASN A 340 -27.58 15.49 12.58
CA ASN A 340 -26.31 16.04 13.04
C ASN A 340 -25.25 14.94 13.24
N GLN A 341 -25.08 14.09 12.20
CA GLN A 341 -24.19 12.94 12.21
C GLN A 341 -23.27 12.95 10.99
N LEU A 342 -22.14 12.27 11.13
CA LEU A 342 -21.20 11.98 10.04
C LEU A 342 -21.30 10.50 9.66
N LEU A 343 -21.28 10.23 8.38
CA LEU A 343 -21.08 8.92 7.81
C LEU A 343 -19.68 8.88 7.17
N VAL A 344 -18.85 7.90 7.55
CA VAL A 344 -17.50 7.73 6.99
C VAL A 344 -17.33 6.31 6.51
N ALA A 345 -17.10 6.14 5.20
CA ALA A 345 -16.74 4.84 4.63
C ALA A 345 -15.23 4.62 4.77
N ASN A 346 -14.83 3.45 5.30
CA ASN A 346 -13.43 3.08 5.50
C ASN A 346 -13.09 1.87 4.61
N GLY A 347 -12.08 2.02 3.77
CA GLY A 347 -11.75 1.07 2.70
C GLY A 347 -11.14 -0.24 3.21
N LYS A 348 -10.26 -0.16 4.20
CA LYS A 348 -9.51 -1.29 4.73
C LYS A 348 -10.05 -1.79 6.10
N GLY A 349 -11.14 -1.23 6.60
CA GLY A 349 -11.85 -1.68 7.79
C GLY A 349 -11.26 -1.23 9.12
N LEU A 350 -11.12 -2.16 10.08
CA LEU A 350 -10.76 -1.84 11.48
C LEU A 350 -9.62 -2.68 12.04
N ILE A 351 -9.09 -3.66 11.30
CA ILE A 351 -8.14 -4.64 11.85
C ILE A 351 -7.22 -5.17 10.75
N SER A 352 -5.96 -5.42 11.13
CA SER A 352 -5.05 -6.33 10.42
C SER A 352 -4.95 -7.64 11.20
N MET A 353 -4.72 -8.76 10.51
CA MET A 353 -4.69 -10.08 11.14
C MET A 353 -3.82 -11.08 10.38
N ALA A 354 -3.49 -12.17 11.08
CA ALA A 354 -2.89 -13.35 10.49
C ALA A 354 -3.80 -13.97 9.41
N ASN A 355 -3.17 -14.64 8.44
CA ASN A 355 -3.86 -15.33 7.35
C ASN A 355 -3.58 -16.86 7.30
N PRO A 356 -3.69 -17.58 8.41
CA PRO A 356 -3.38 -19.00 8.46
C PRO A 356 -4.31 -19.88 7.63
N LYS A 357 -5.44 -19.31 7.19
CA LYS A 357 -6.35 -19.92 6.21
C LYS A 357 -6.10 -19.37 4.81
N GLY A 358 -4.85 -19.03 4.49
CA GLY A 358 -4.45 -18.72 3.13
C GLY A 358 -4.92 -19.80 2.16
N PRO A 359 -4.73 -19.68 0.84
CA PRO A 359 -5.36 -20.54 -0.16
C PRO A 359 -5.31 -22.01 0.25
N LYS A 360 -6.49 -22.63 0.47
CA LYS A 360 -6.60 -24.05 0.86
C LYS A 360 -6.57 -24.91 -0.38
N PRO A 361 -5.56 -25.73 -0.55
CA PRO A 361 -5.50 -26.69 -1.64
C PRO A 361 -6.64 -27.72 -1.56
N GLY A 362 -7.31 -27.97 -2.71
CA GLY A 362 -8.24 -29.09 -2.88
C GLY A 362 -9.67 -28.92 -2.39
N THR A 363 -10.01 -27.81 -1.79
CA THR A 363 -11.42 -27.49 -1.54
C THR A 363 -11.94 -26.62 -2.70
N LYS A 364 -13.13 -26.93 -3.23
CA LYS A 364 -13.91 -25.94 -3.96
C LYS A 364 -14.30 -24.87 -2.93
N SER A 365 -13.35 -23.98 -2.57
CA SER A 365 -13.68 -22.92 -1.66
C SER A 365 -14.58 -21.93 -2.40
N SER A 366 -15.67 -21.56 -1.77
CA SER A 366 -16.33 -20.33 -2.11
C SER A 366 -15.33 -19.20 -1.84
N HIS A 367 -15.18 -18.23 -2.74
CA HIS A 367 -14.35 -17.04 -2.59
C HIS A 367 -14.49 -16.30 -1.25
N LYS A 368 -15.41 -16.72 -0.39
CA LYS A 368 -15.79 -16.08 0.87
C LYS A 368 -14.92 -16.45 2.08
N ASP A 369 -14.18 -17.54 2.03
CA ASP A 369 -13.50 -18.10 3.22
C ASP A 369 -11.96 -18.05 3.15
N GLU A 370 -11.38 -17.55 2.07
CA GLU A 370 -9.93 -17.50 1.90
C GLU A 370 -9.35 -16.20 2.41
N GLN A 371 -8.20 -16.31 3.04
CA GLN A 371 -7.50 -15.25 3.75
C GLN A 371 -6.21 -14.86 3.02
N PHE A 372 -6.31 -14.23 1.84
CA PHE A 372 -5.15 -13.50 1.33
C PHE A 372 -5.21 -12.03 1.78
N VAL A 373 -4.10 -11.32 1.77
CA VAL A 373 -3.99 -9.97 2.34
C VAL A 373 -5.10 -9.03 1.88
N GLY A 374 -5.38 -8.95 0.59
CA GLY A 374 -6.45 -8.10 0.04
C GLY A 374 -7.88 -8.55 0.42
N SER A 375 -8.12 -9.85 0.70
CA SER A 375 -9.43 -10.34 1.14
C SER A 375 -9.71 -10.15 2.64
N LEU A 376 -8.69 -9.77 3.41
CA LEU A 376 -8.83 -9.47 4.83
C LEU A 376 -9.39 -8.06 5.06
N PHE A 377 -9.32 -7.19 4.07
CA PHE A 377 -9.88 -5.85 4.15
C PHE A 377 -11.39 -5.89 4.01
N LYS A 378 -12.09 -5.68 5.13
CA LYS A 378 -13.56 -5.59 5.16
C LYS A 378 -13.95 -4.14 5.31
N GLY A 379 -14.68 -3.59 4.35
CA GLY A 379 -15.19 -2.23 4.40
C GLY A 379 -16.06 -2.00 5.62
N THR A 380 -15.99 -0.81 6.19
CA THR A 380 -16.86 -0.39 7.30
C THR A 380 -17.44 0.99 7.06
N LEU A 381 -18.60 1.23 7.68
CA LEU A 381 -19.20 2.55 7.76
C LEU A 381 -19.18 3.00 9.25
N SER A 382 -18.50 4.11 9.52
CA SER A 382 -18.53 4.77 10.82
C SER A 382 -19.69 5.76 10.84
N ILE A 383 -20.53 5.68 11.87
CA ILE A 383 -21.65 6.59 12.15
C ILE A 383 -21.30 7.37 13.41
N ILE A 384 -21.02 8.67 13.26
CA ILE A 384 -20.43 9.50 14.30
C ILE A 384 -21.35 10.68 14.57
N ASN A 385 -21.76 10.88 15.81
CA ASN A 385 -22.44 12.13 16.18
C ASN A 385 -21.47 13.29 16.02
N PHE A 386 -21.92 14.39 15.41
CA PHE A 386 -21.07 15.56 15.20
C PHE A 386 -20.63 16.09 16.59
N PRO A 387 -19.31 16.16 16.86
CA PRO A 387 -18.81 16.43 18.20
C PRO A 387 -19.02 17.90 18.61
N ASP A 388 -19.27 18.13 19.88
CA ASP A 388 -19.09 19.45 20.49
C ASP A 388 -17.58 19.78 20.63
N ALA A 389 -17.27 21.01 21.06
CA ALA A 389 -15.87 21.45 21.17
C ALA A 389 -15.04 20.62 22.17
N LYS A 390 -15.66 20.11 23.26
CA LYS A 390 -14.98 19.25 24.24
C LYS A 390 -14.64 17.90 23.62
N GLN A 391 -15.64 17.25 23.03
CA GLN A 391 -15.48 15.94 22.39
C GLN A 391 -14.48 16.02 21.22
N LEU A 392 -14.50 17.12 20.44
CA LEU A 392 -13.54 17.33 19.37
C LEU A 392 -12.10 17.46 19.89
N GLY A 393 -11.92 18.10 21.05
CA GLY A 393 -10.63 18.15 21.74
C GLY A 393 -10.13 16.78 22.16
N GLU A 394 -11.01 15.93 22.71
CA GLU A 394 -10.71 14.56 23.11
C GLU A 394 -10.34 13.70 21.87
N TYR A 395 -11.13 13.78 20.80
CA TYR A 395 -10.82 13.10 19.53
C TYR A 395 -9.50 13.56 18.90
N SER A 396 -9.22 14.86 18.95
CA SER A 396 -7.95 15.38 18.43
C SER A 396 -6.75 14.81 19.18
N LEU A 397 -6.82 14.78 20.52
CA LEU A 397 -5.78 14.14 21.34
C LEU A 397 -5.61 12.65 21.00
N GLN A 398 -6.72 11.95 20.75
CA GLN A 398 -6.70 10.55 20.35
C GLN A 398 -6.04 10.35 18.99
N VAL A 399 -6.33 11.20 18.00
CA VAL A 399 -5.66 11.18 16.68
C VAL A 399 -4.16 11.40 16.84
N TYR A 400 -3.72 12.36 17.65
CA TYR A 400 -2.30 12.55 17.95
C TYR A 400 -1.66 11.31 18.56
N ASN A 401 -2.33 10.63 19.50
CA ASN A 401 -1.83 9.41 20.15
C ASN A 401 -1.84 8.17 19.23
N ASN A 402 -2.61 8.20 18.15
CA ASN A 402 -2.65 7.13 17.15
C ASN A 402 -1.44 7.16 16.23
N THR A 403 -0.75 8.29 16.13
CA THR A 403 0.39 8.45 15.23
C THR A 403 1.71 8.25 15.96
N PRO A 404 2.73 7.70 15.31
CA PRO A 404 4.04 7.53 15.90
C PRO A 404 4.85 8.84 16.03
N TYR A 405 4.36 9.99 15.50
CA TYR A 405 5.08 11.27 15.52
C TYR A 405 5.41 11.81 16.91
N PHE A 406 4.50 11.56 17.87
CA PHE A 406 4.57 12.19 19.20
C PHE A 406 5.15 11.26 20.25
N ASN A 407 5.48 10.04 19.88
CA ASN A 407 6.18 9.11 20.76
C ASN A 407 7.63 9.58 20.88
N GLU A 408 8.03 10.14 22.02
CA GLU A 408 9.45 10.34 22.36
C GLU A 408 10.12 8.95 22.33
N LYS A 409 10.76 8.66 21.20
CA LYS A 409 11.51 7.41 21.07
C LYS A 409 12.82 7.60 21.80
N LYS A 410 12.98 6.98 22.99
CA LYS A 410 14.30 6.76 23.58
C LYS A 410 15.15 6.05 22.54
N PRO A 411 16.42 6.42 22.37
CA PRO A 411 17.32 5.67 21.51
C PRO A 411 17.27 4.19 21.91
N LEU A 412 16.92 3.34 20.95
CA LEU A 412 16.84 1.88 21.15
C LEU A 412 18.24 1.26 21.31
N SER A 413 19.31 2.03 21.09
CA SER A 413 20.67 1.53 21.07
C SER A 413 21.66 2.64 21.45
N ASP A 414 22.76 2.28 22.12
CA ASP A 414 23.88 3.17 22.46
C ASP A 414 24.87 3.35 21.29
N GLN A 415 24.60 2.78 20.12
CA GLN A 415 25.45 2.88 18.93
C GLN A 415 25.56 4.33 18.42
N THR A 416 26.71 4.68 17.84
CA THR A 416 27.00 6.00 17.28
C THR A 416 27.25 6.01 15.76
N ILE A 417 27.15 4.85 15.11
CA ILE A 417 27.45 4.66 13.68
C ILE A 417 26.38 5.29 12.79
N ILE A 418 25.11 5.12 13.15
CA ILE A 418 23.97 5.67 12.41
C ILE A 418 23.34 6.77 13.27
N PRO A 419 23.13 7.98 12.72
CA PRO A 419 22.41 9.04 13.43
C PRO A 419 21.01 8.58 13.86
N VAL A 420 20.54 9.04 15.02
CA VAL A 420 19.19 8.69 15.53
C VAL A 420 18.10 9.58 14.96
N THR A 421 18.49 10.73 14.40
CA THR A 421 17.61 11.69 13.72
C THR A 421 18.22 12.08 12.38
N HIS A 422 17.40 12.59 11.47
CA HIS A 422 17.91 13.07 10.19
C HIS A 422 18.95 14.16 10.39
N ASP A 423 20.16 13.88 9.93
CA ASP A 423 21.31 14.79 9.91
C ASP A 423 21.92 14.75 8.50
N GLU A 424 22.10 15.91 7.89
CA GLU A 424 22.69 16.02 6.54
C GLU A 424 24.09 15.43 6.41
N LYS A 425 24.78 15.14 7.52
CA LYS A 425 26.11 14.51 7.51
C LYS A 425 26.07 13.00 7.28
N GLY A 426 24.94 12.35 7.64
CA GLY A 426 24.80 10.92 7.59
C GLY A 426 25.74 10.16 8.54
N SER A 427 25.96 8.86 8.28
CA SER A 427 26.77 8.00 9.13
C SER A 427 28.27 8.37 9.19
N GLY A 428 28.84 8.90 8.13
CA GLY A 428 30.29 9.11 8.02
C GLY A 428 31.17 7.85 8.01
N LYS A 429 30.68 6.70 8.52
CA LYS A 429 31.34 5.39 8.53
C LYS A 429 30.82 4.50 7.40
N ILE A 430 29.52 4.43 7.20
CA ILE A 430 28.88 3.67 6.13
C ILE A 430 28.68 4.63 4.97
N LYS A 431 29.27 4.32 3.82
CA LYS A 431 29.28 5.18 2.64
C LYS A 431 28.58 4.54 1.44
N HIS A 432 28.41 3.21 1.47
CA HIS A 432 27.81 2.45 0.38
C HIS A 432 26.63 1.65 0.93
N VAL A 433 25.46 1.94 0.42
CA VAL A 433 24.20 1.25 0.74
C VAL A 433 23.79 0.43 -0.47
N PHE A 434 23.59 -0.87 -0.27
CA PHE A 434 22.99 -1.78 -1.23
C PHE A 434 21.59 -2.12 -0.77
N TYR A 435 20.60 -1.84 -1.58
CA TYR A 435 19.20 -2.15 -1.31
C TYR A 435 18.73 -3.19 -2.31
N ILE A 436 18.37 -4.38 -1.84
CA ILE A 436 17.94 -5.52 -2.64
C ILE A 436 16.47 -5.73 -2.38
N ILE A 437 15.64 -5.64 -3.42
CA ILE A 437 14.21 -5.91 -3.39
C ILE A 437 13.95 -7.25 -4.05
N ARG A 438 13.23 -8.13 -3.36
CA ARG A 438 12.79 -9.46 -3.76
C ARG A 438 11.27 -9.50 -3.84
N GLU A 439 10.65 -10.65 -4.14
CA GLU A 439 9.25 -10.78 -4.54
C GLU A 439 8.46 -11.74 -3.64
N ASN A 440 7.47 -11.19 -2.93
CA ASN A 440 6.23 -11.82 -2.47
C ASN A 440 6.38 -12.99 -1.49
N ARG A 441 7.21 -12.89 -0.44
CA ARG A 441 7.32 -13.94 0.57
C ARG A 441 7.02 -13.46 1.99
N THR A 442 6.25 -14.27 2.74
CA THR A 442 6.05 -14.05 4.17
C THR A 442 7.26 -14.56 4.96
N TYR A 443 7.38 -14.06 6.19
CA TYR A 443 8.38 -14.55 7.13
C TYR A 443 8.26 -16.06 7.37
N ASP A 444 7.05 -16.58 7.64
CA ASP A 444 6.84 -17.99 7.91
C ASP A 444 7.14 -18.90 6.72
N GLN A 445 6.90 -18.44 5.48
CA GLN A 445 7.22 -19.25 4.30
C GLN A 445 8.71 -19.54 4.14
N VAL A 446 9.58 -18.63 4.60
CA VAL A 446 11.04 -18.70 4.37
C VAL A 446 11.81 -18.99 5.67
N LEU A 447 11.46 -18.34 6.77
CA LEU A 447 12.18 -18.37 8.03
C LEU A 447 11.35 -18.95 9.20
N GLY A 448 10.18 -19.50 8.92
CA GLY A 448 9.28 -20.07 9.93
C GLY A 448 9.89 -21.23 10.73
N ASP A 449 10.90 -21.90 10.19
CA ASP A 449 11.61 -23.02 10.85
C ASP A 449 12.82 -22.59 11.69
N ILE A 450 13.14 -21.29 11.76
CA ILE A 450 14.21 -20.75 12.61
C ILE A 450 13.76 -20.71 14.07
N SER A 451 14.21 -21.67 14.88
CA SER A 451 13.74 -21.90 16.24
C SER A 451 14.00 -20.78 17.25
N LYS A 452 14.96 -19.87 16.97
CA LYS A 452 15.29 -18.71 17.82
C LYS A 452 14.36 -17.51 17.60
N GLY A 453 13.59 -17.49 16.50
CA GLY A 453 12.64 -16.42 16.15
C GLY A 453 11.18 -16.81 16.41
N ASN A 454 10.27 -15.86 16.17
CA ASN A 454 8.82 -16.06 16.25
C ASN A 454 8.29 -16.63 14.93
N GLY A 455 8.67 -17.87 14.56
CA GLY A 455 8.24 -18.55 13.34
C GLY A 455 7.31 -19.74 13.61
N ASP A 456 6.45 -20.04 12.62
CA ASP A 456 5.67 -21.28 12.56
C ASP A 456 6.26 -22.22 11.49
N SER A 457 6.99 -23.24 11.93
CA SER A 457 7.65 -24.20 11.04
C SER A 457 6.67 -25.01 10.18
N SER A 458 5.40 -25.11 10.57
CA SER A 458 4.37 -25.79 9.80
C SER A 458 3.96 -25.01 8.55
N LEU A 459 4.15 -23.69 8.56
CA LEU A 459 3.92 -22.79 7.43
C LEU A 459 5.16 -22.62 6.55
N CYS A 460 6.35 -23.04 7.01
CA CYS A 460 7.58 -22.91 6.24
C CYS A 460 7.52 -23.79 4.98
N LEU A 461 7.70 -23.15 3.82
CA LEU A 461 7.74 -23.80 2.51
C LEU A 461 9.20 -24.03 2.06
N PHE A 462 10.09 -23.09 2.36
CA PHE A 462 11.44 -23.02 1.80
C PHE A 462 12.48 -23.16 2.91
N HIS A 463 12.63 -24.41 3.41
CA HIS A 463 13.61 -24.74 4.45
C HIS A 463 15.06 -24.50 4.00
N SER A 464 16.01 -24.64 4.91
CA SER A 464 17.45 -24.41 4.67
C SER A 464 18.07 -25.21 3.51
N ASN A 465 17.46 -26.29 3.07
CA ASN A 465 17.89 -27.02 1.85
C ASN A 465 17.54 -26.28 0.55
N VAL A 466 16.54 -25.39 0.56
CA VAL A 466 16.13 -24.57 -0.58
C VAL A 466 16.73 -23.17 -0.47
N THR A 467 16.71 -22.57 0.73
CA THR A 467 17.20 -21.21 1.01
C THR A 467 18.38 -21.20 2.00
N PRO A 468 19.49 -21.89 1.69
CA PRO A 468 20.63 -21.99 2.64
C PRO A 468 21.30 -20.64 2.94
N ASN A 469 21.28 -19.69 1.99
CA ASN A 469 21.89 -18.38 2.20
C ASN A 469 21.02 -17.48 3.07
N ALA A 470 19.69 -17.43 2.88
CA ALA A 470 18.79 -16.71 3.76
C ALA A 470 18.92 -17.21 5.20
N HIS A 471 18.90 -18.52 5.43
CA HIS A 471 19.06 -19.12 6.75
C HIS A 471 20.43 -18.78 7.36
N LYS A 472 21.52 -18.94 6.60
CA LYS A 472 22.88 -18.61 7.07
C LYS A 472 23.03 -17.12 7.37
N ILE A 473 22.45 -16.22 6.57
CA ILE A 473 22.52 -14.77 6.79
C ILE A 473 21.86 -14.42 8.14
N VAL A 474 20.67 -14.91 8.42
CA VAL A 474 19.96 -14.59 9.66
C VAL A 474 20.56 -15.30 10.88
N GLU A 475 21.33 -16.38 10.69
CA GLU A 475 22.10 -17.02 11.74
C GLU A 475 23.41 -16.28 12.02
N ASP A 476 24.14 -15.88 10.97
CA ASP A 476 25.42 -15.18 11.09
C ASP A 476 25.26 -13.74 11.55
N TYR A 477 24.19 -13.04 11.14
CA TYR A 477 23.89 -11.65 11.46
C TYR A 477 22.70 -11.54 12.42
N THR A 478 21.81 -10.57 12.21
CA THR A 478 20.62 -10.41 13.04
C THR A 478 19.41 -11.07 12.38
N LEU A 479 18.66 -11.84 13.15
CA LEU A 479 17.32 -12.30 12.76
C LEU A 479 16.31 -11.24 13.15
N PHE A 480 15.52 -10.77 12.19
CA PHE A 480 14.38 -9.87 12.38
C PHE A 480 13.10 -10.68 12.22
N ASP A 481 12.38 -10.92 13.30
CA ASP A 481 11.17 -11.74 13.29
C ASP A 481 9.86 -10.96 13.46
N ASN A 482 9.96 -9.64 13.39
CA ASN A 482 8.86 -8.70 13.58
C ASN A 482 8.94 -7.55 12.56
N PHE A 483 9.06 -7.92 11.27
CA PHE A 483 9.11 -6.99 10.14
C PHE A 483 7.86 -7.14 9.28
N TYR A 484 7.32 -6.01 8.81
CA TYR A 484 6.09 -5.94 8.00
C TYR A 484 6.31 -5.13 6.74
N ALA A 485 5.82 -5.63 5.60
CA ALA A 485 5.66 -4.82 4.40
C ALA A 485 4.56 -3.78 4.65
N ASP A 486 4.77 -2.55 4.19
CA ASP A 486 3.76 -1.48 4.26
C ASP A 486 2.70 -1.62 3.14
N ALA A 487 2.85 -2.61 2.26
CA ALA A 487 2.10 -2.87 1.05
C ALA A 487 1.31 -4.18 1.10
N GLU A 488 0.33 -4.30 0.23
CA GLU A 488 -0.49 -5.49 0.07
C GLU A 488 -0.04 -6.41 -1.08
N ILE A 489 0.37 -5.81 -2.22
CA ILE A 489 0.78 -6.50 -3.46
C ILE A 489 1.91 -5.73 -4.15
N SER A 490 2.54 -6.28 -5.20
CA SER A 490 3.67 -5.63 -5.86
C SER A 490 3.31 -4.28 -6.50
N ALA A 491 2.06 -4.05 -6.93
CA ALA A 491 1.61 -2.76 -7.47
C ALA A 491 1.83 -1.58 -6.52
N ASP A 492 1.55 -1.76 -5.24
CA ASP A 492 1.85 -0.78 -4.18
C ASP A 492 3.19 -1.07 -3.50
N GLY A 493 3.67 -2.33 -3.51
CA GLY A 493 4.89 -2.81 -2.88
C GLY A 493 6.15 -2.09 -3.34
N HIS A 494 6.38 -2.00 -4.64
CA HIS A 494 7.53 -1.29 -5.19
C HIS A 494 7.46 0.22 -4.94
N ASN A 495 6.26 0.81 -4.86
CA ASN A 495 6.08 2.20 -4.46
C ASN A 495 6.39 2.39 -2.96
N TRP A 496 5.83 1.55 -2.07
CA TRP A 496 6.15 1.58 -0.65
C TRP A 496 7.63 1.33 -0.36
N SER A 497 8.25 0.37 -1.06
CA SER A 497 9.67 0.01 -0.90
C SER A 497 10.63 1.11 -1.37
N THR A 498 10.20 2.03 -2.23
CA THR A 498 11.07 3.04 -2.81
C THR A 498 10.68 4.48 -2.51
N ALA A 499 9.45 4.72 -2.07
CA ALA A 499 8.94 6.06 -1.75
C ALA A 499 8.33 6.18 -0.34
N ALA A 500 8.22 5.08 0.44
CA ALA A 500 7.45 5.02 1.68
C ALA A 500 5.99 5.52 1.51
N TYR A 501 5.41 5.28 0.34
CA TYR A 501 4.07 5.75 -0.01
C TYR A 501 3.62 5.17 -1.36
N ALA A 502 2.36 4.79 -1.45
CA ALA A 502 1.69 4.54 -2.72
C ALA A 502 0.65 5.64 -2.97
N SER A 503 0.55 6.13 -4.21
CA SER A 503 -0.39 7.20 -4.53
C SER A 503 -1.85 6.74 -4.39
N ASP A 504 -2.77 7.68 -4.17
CA ASP A 504 -4.22 7.40 -4.14
C ASP A 504 -4.71 6.67 -5.42
N TYR A 505 -4.06 6.93 -6.55
CA TYR A 505 -4.30 6.19 -7.79
C TYR A 505 -3.94 4.72 -7.63
N THR A 506 -2.76 4.42 -7.13
CA THR A 506 -2.30 3.06 -6.91
C THR A 506 -3.22 2.32 -5.95
N GLU A 507 -3.46 2.86 -4.76
CA GLU A 507 -4.30 2.27 -3.71
C GLU A 507 -5.74 1.99 -4.15
N LYS A 508 -6.33 2.84 -4.99
CA LYS A 508 -7.72 2.66 -5.47
C LYS A 508 -7.85 1.83 -6.73
N THR A 509 -6.76 1.64 -7.50
CA THR A 509 -6.85 0.95 -8.79
C THR A 509 -6.32 -0.48 -8.75
N TRP A 510 -5.34 -0.81 -7.92
CA TRP A 510 -4.86 -2.17 -7.84
C TRP A 510 -5.99 -3.18 -7.50
N PRO A 511 -6.96 -2.93 -6.59
CA PRO A 511 -7.99 -3.92 -6.29
C PRO A 511 -8.90 -4.27 -7.47
N VAL A 512 -9.04 -3.36 -8.44
CA VAL A 512 -9.89 -3.57 -9.61
C VAL A 512 -9.14 -4.07 -10.85
N PHE A 513 -7.79 -3.95 -10.87
CA PHE A 513 -6.97 -4.38 -12.01
C PHE A 513 -6.15 -5.62 -11.74
N TYR A 514 -5.81 -5.85 -10.48
CA TYR A 514 -4.97 -6.94 -10.03
C TYR A 514 -5.51 -8.34 -10.39
N GLY A 515 -4.62 -9.31 -10.56
CA GLY A 515 -4.99 -10.70 -10.82
C GLY A 515 -5.73 -10.93 -12.13
N GLY A 516 -5.40 -10.19 -13.19
CA GLY A 516 -6.02 -10.32 -14.51
C GLY A 516 -7.46 -9.79 -14.59
N ARG A 517 -7.89 -8.96 -13.64
CA ARG A 517 -9.25 -8.40 -13.57
C ARG A 517 -9.53 -7.28 -14.60
N GLY A 518 -8.57 -6.99 -15.45
CA GLY A 518 -8.62 -5.97 -16.51
C GLY A 518 -7.67 -4.80 -16.23
N GLY A 519 -7.39 -4.00 -17.27
CA GLY A 519 -6.45 -2.89 -17.19
C GLY A 519 -5.02 -3.26 -17.59
N THR A 520 -4.09 -2.35 -17.34
CA THR A 520 -2.66 -2.48 -17.63
C THR A 520 -1.86 -2.23 -16.35
N TYR A 521 -0.65 -2.80 -16.28
CA TYR A 521 0.26 -2.53 -15.17
C TYR A 521 0.85 -1.13 -15.34
N ASP A 522 0.43 -0.18 -14.50
CA ASP A 522 0.73 1.25 -14.66
C ASP A 522 1.67 1.80 -13.58
N TRP A 523 1.98 1.00 -12.56
CA TRP A 523 2.42 1.49 -11.25
C TRP A 523 3.92 1.70 -11.09
N GLU A 524 4.77 1.04 -11.89
CA GLU A 524 6.22 1.20 -11.88
C GLU A 524 6.72 2.15 -12.97
N GLY A 525 6.35 3.41 -12.90
CA GLY A 525 6.69 4.42 -13.92
C GLY A 525 5.98 4.21 -15.27
N GLY A 526 4.96 3.33 -15.32
CA GLY A 526 4.12 3.11 -16.49
C GLY A 526 3.27 4.35 -16.80
N LYS A 527 2.74 5.00 -15.76
CA LYS A 527 2.01 6.27 -15.84
C LYS A 527 2.45 7.23 -14.75
N ALA A 528 2.50 8.51 -15.10
CA ALA A 528 2.88 9.59 -14.18
C ALA A 528 1.95 9.69 -12.97
N ILE A 529 0.65 9.38 -13.13
CA ILE A 529 -0.34 9.41 -12.05
C ILE A 529 -0.04 8.40 -10.93
N ALA A 530 0.70 7.34 -11.19
CA ALA A 530 1.07 6.39 -10.15
C ALA A 530 2.23 6.90 -9.27
N SER A 531 2.97 7.92 -9.71
CA SER A 531 4.13 8.43 -8.97
C SER A 531 3.73 9.34 -7.81
N PRO A 532 4.33 9.19 -6.62
CA PRO A 532 4.09 10.08 -5.50
C PRO A 532 4.71 11.46 -5.73
N SER A 533 4.03 12.53 -5.28
CA SER A 533 4.57 13.92 -5.34
C SER A 533 5.86 14.10 -4.54
N SER A 534 6.09 13.27 -3.52
CA SER A 534 7.32 13.26 -2.72
C SER A 534 8.54 12.78 -3.51
N GLY A 535 8.31 12.11 -4.64
CA GLY A 535 9.33 11.35 -5.34
C GLY A 535 9.74 10.08 -4.59
N TYR A 536 10.80 9.48 -5.04
CA TYR A 536 11.35 8.21 -4.55
C TYR A 536 12.70 8.43 -3.85
N ILE A 537 13.23 7.40 -3.19
CA ILE A 537 14.52 7.46 -2.49
C ILE A 537 15.66 7.90 -3.43
N TRP A 538 15.65 7.49 -4.69
CA TRP A 538 16.65 7.93 -5.67
C TRP A 538 16.57 9.43 -5.96
N ASN A 539 15.38 10.06 -5.87
CA ASN A 539 15.27 11.51 -6.00
C ASN A 539 15.98 12.21 -4.83
N GLN A 540 15.89 11.67 -3.59
CA GLN A 540 16.61 12.20 -2.44
C GLN A 540 18.12 12.02 -2.58
N VAL A 541 18.58 10.86 -3.10
CA VAL A 541 19.99 10.58 -3.39
C VAL A 541 20.54 11.57 -4.43
N ILE A 542 19.79 11.82 -5.51
CA ILE A 542 20.15 12.79 -6.56
C ILE A 542 20.19 14.22 -5.99
N ASN A 543 19.17 14.61 -5.23
CA ASN A 543 19.09 15.94 -4.62
C ASN A 543 20.24 16.20 -3.65
N LYS A 544 20.74 15.16 -3.00
CA LYS A 544 21.91 15.19 -2.13
C LYS A 544 23.24 15.26 -2.90
N GLY A 545 23.23 15.02 -4.21
CA GLY A 545 24.44 14.95 -5.05
C GLY A 545 25.24 13.66 -4.85
N LEU A 546 24.63 12.60 -4.34
CA LEU A 546 25.28 11.30 -4.16
C LEU A 546 25.21 10.47 -5.45
N SER A 547 26.22 9.62 -5.65
CA SER A 547 26.26 8.70 -6.77
C SER A 547 25.29 7.54 -6.55
N TYR A 548 24.66 7.08 -7.63
CA TYR A 548 23.58 6.10 -7.58
C TYR A 548 23.62 5.16 -8.79
N ARG A 549 23.19 3.90 -8.63
CA ARG A 549 23.12 2.89 -9.68
C ARG A 549 21.86 2.04 -9.52
N ASN A 550 21.12 1.86 -10.60
CA ASN A 550 19.91 1.06 -10.66
C ASN A 550 20.12 -0.22 -11.48
N TYR A 551 19.70 -1.35 -10.90
CA TYR A 551 19.74 -2.68 -11.49
C TYR A 551 18.34 -3.30 -11.43
N GLY A 552 17.50 -2.98 -12.41
CA GLY A 552 16.25 -3.67 -12.70
C GLY A 552 14.98 -3.10 -12.05
N GLU A 553 15.09 -2.07 -11.22
CA GLU A 553 13.93 -1.43 -10.62
C GLU A 553 13.39 -0.33 -11.55
N PHE A 554 12.06 -0.30 -11.76
CA PHE A 554 11.35 0.65 -12.64
C PHE A 554 12.04 0.78 -14.01
N VAL A 555 12.19 -0.33 -14.74
CA VAL A 555 12.86 -0.35 -16.03
C VAL A 555 11.92 -0.75 -17.17
N LYS A 556 12.25 -0.27 -18.36
CA LYS A 556 11.62 -0.65 -19.64
C LYS A 556 12.65 -1.31 -20.52
N GLU A 557 12.24 -2.35 -21.24
CA GLU A 557 13.07 -3.00 -22.24
C GLU A 557 12.77 -2.42 -23.63
N SER A 558 13.83 -2.17 -24.40
CA SER A 558 13.74 -1.82 -25.82
C SER A 558 14.95 -2.40 -26.55
N GLU A 559 14.73 -3.20 -27.59
CA GLU A 559 15.77 -3.79 -28.44
C GLU A 559 16.87 -4.55 -27.65
N GLY A 560 16.47 -5.27 -26.60
CA GLY A 560 17.37 -6.04 -25.74
C GLY A 560 18.23 -5.20 -24.77
N LYS A 561 17.89 -3.93 -24.60
CA LYS A 561 18.48 -3.03 -23.60
C LYS A 561 17.44 -2.56 -22.61
N TYR A 562 17.88 -2.36 -21.38
CA TYR A 562 17.04 -1.88 -20.28
C TYR A 562 17.36 -0.42 -19.97
N SER A 563 16.33 0.37 -19.76
CA SER A 563 16.44 1.79 -19.42
C SER A 563 15.43 2.12 -18.33
N GLY A 564 15.71 3.12 -17.52
CA GLY A 564 14.77 3.61 -16.51
C GLY A 564 13.41 3.98 -17.13
N ALA A 565 12.32 3.60 -16.45
CA ALA A 565 10.97 3.98 -16.85
C ALA A 565 10.69 5.47 -16.55
N LEU A 566 11.35 6.01 -15.53
CA LEU A 566 11.33 7.42 -15.13
C LEU A 566 12.58 8.14 -15.66
N SER A 567 12.46 9.42 -15.96
CA SER A 567 13.54 10.21 -16.60
C SER A 567 14.83 10.24 -15.77
N GLU A 568 14.73 10.32 -14.46
CA GLU A 568 15.83 10.35 -13.51
C GLU A 568 16.57 9.02 -13.37
N LEU A 569 15.91 7.91 -13.70
CA LEU A 569 16.52 6.57 -13.70
C LEU A 569 17.31 6.27 -14.99
N ILE A 570 17.00 6.95 -16.08
CA ILE A 570 17.63 6.68 -17.38
C ILE A 570 19.18 6.73 -17.31
N PRO A 571 19.82 7.78 -16.73
CA PRO A 571 21.29 7.89 -16.75
C PRO A 571 22.00 6.91 -15.79
N VAL A 572 21.28 6.32 -14.84
CA VAL A 572 21.83 5.50 -13.75
C VAL A 572 21.46 4.02 -13.84
N THR A 573 20.54 3.66 -14.73
CA THR A 573 20.15 2.27 -14.98
C THR A 573 21.22 1.55 -15.79
N TYR A 574 21.62 0.37 -15.32
CA TYR A 574 22.58 -0.45 -16.07
C TYR A 574 21.87 -1.17 -17.21
N GLU A 575 22.13 -0.74 -18.45
CA GLU A 575 21.41 -1.16 -19.65
C GLU A 575 21.39 -2.67 -19.95
N LYS A 576 22.27 -3.44 -19.32
CA LYS A 576 22.34 -4.90 -19.48
C LYS A 576 21.55 -5.66 -18.41
N TYR A 577 21.15 -4.98 -17.31
CA TYR A 577 20.48 -5.65 -16.19
C TYR A 577 18.97 -5.71 -16.40
N PRO A 578 18.38 -6.93 -16.51
CA PRO A 578 16.96 -7.08 -16.77
C PRO A 578 16.09 -6.68 -15.58
N GLY A 579 14.90 -6.13 -15.87
CA GLY A 579 13.83 -5.93 -14.91
C GLY A 579 13.10 -7.23 -14.56
N PHE A 580 11.80 -7.11 -14.25
CA PHE A 580 10.94 -8.28 -14.00
C PHE A 580 10.78 -9.12 -15.26
N ASP A 581 11.35 -10.31 -15.26
CA ASP A 581 11.17 -11.38 -16.24
C ASP A 581 11.54 -12.71 -15.58
N LEU A 582 10.55 -13.53 -15.30
CA LEU A 582 10.71 -14.84 -14.65
C LEU A 582 11.33 -15.93 -15.54
N ASN A 583 11.55 -15.64 -16.84
CA ASN A 583 12.32 -16.53 -17.71
C ASN A 583 13.84 -16.31 -17.57
N ILE A 584 14.25 -15.20 -16.93
CA ILE A 584 15.65 -14.85 -16.69
C ILE A 584 16.01 -15.19 -15.25
N LYS A 585 16.94 -16.10 -15.04
CA LYS A 585 17.44 -16.53 -13.74
C LYS A 585 18.16 -15.40 -12.99
N ASP A 586 18.04 -15.35 -11.67
CA ASP A 586 18.78 -14.41 -10.84
C ASP A 586 20.29 -14.71 -10.82
N GLN A 587 20.70 -15.95 -11.11
CA GLN A 587 22.12 -16.24 -11.39
C GLN A 587 22.66 -15.48 -12.60
N TYR A 588 21.83 -15.23 -13.63
CA TYR A 588 22.21 -14.37 -14.75
C TYR A 588 22.27 -12.90 -14.32
N ARG A 589 21.29 -12.42 -13.53
CA ARG A 589 21.28 -11.07 -12.95
C ARG A 589 22.51 -10.82 -12.07
N PHE A 590 22.85 -11.78 -11.21
CA PHE A 590 24.08 -11.72 -10.41
C PHE A 590 25.33 -11.59 -11.28
N LYS A 591 25.45 -12.38 -12.36
CA LYS A 591 26.61 -12.29 -13.28
C LYS A 591 26.75 -10.90 -13.90
N ILE A 592 25.63 -10.32 -14.37
CA ILE A 592 25.61 -8.99 -14.98
C ILE A 592 25.92 -7.90 -13.94
N TRP A 593 25.34 -7.99 -12.76
CA TRP A 593 25.63 -7.09 -11.65
C TRP A 593 27.09 -7.15 -11.24
N LYS A 594 27.64 -8.36 -11.10
CA LYS A 594 29.04 -8.58 -10.70
C LYS A 594 30.03 -7.97 -11.71
N GLU A 595 29.77 -8.12 -13.01
CA GLU A 595 30.60 -7.51 -14.07
C GLU A 595 30.69 -5.98 -13.89
N ASP A 596 29.54 -5.31 -13.66
CA ASP A 596 29.53 -3.86 -13.44
C ASP A 596 30.13 -3.47 -12.08
N PHE A 597 29.82 -4.21 -11.02
CA PHE A 597 30.39 -4.00 -9.68
C PHE A 597 31.94 -4.07 -9.71
N GLU A 598 32.51 -5.10 -10.33
CA GLU A 598 33.97 -5.24 -10.44
C GLU A 598 34.61 -4.10 -11.27
N ASN A 599 33.94 -3.64 -12.32
CA ASN A 599 34.35 -2.47 -13.08
C ASN A 599 34.33 -1.17 -12.27
N LEU A 600 33.28 -0.97 -11.45
CA LEU A 600 33.17 0.18 -10.55
C LEU A 600 34.23 0.14 -9.44
N VAL A 601 34.50 -1.04 -8.88
CA VAL A 601 35.55 -1.26 -7.88
C VAL A 601 36.95 -0.99 -8.48
N ALA A 602 37.20 -1.44 -9.69
CA ALA A 602 38.49 -1.23 -10.39
C ALA A 602 38.73 0.26 -10.68
N LYS A 603 37.67 1.03 -10.98
CA LYS A 603 37.71 2.47 -11.24
C LYS A 603 37.68 3.34 -9.99
N ASP A 604 37.59 2.74 -8.82
CA ASP A 604 37.39 3.43 -7.54
C ASP A 604 36.17 4.39 -7.53
N SER A 605 35.08 3.94 -8.16
CA SER A 605 33.87 4.74 -8.42
C SER A 605 32.59 4.02 -7.96
N LEU A 606 32.67 3.23 -6.88
CA LEU A 606 31.49 2.55 -6.34
C LEU A 606 30.45 3.56 -5.88
N PRO A 607 29.19 3.48 -6.36
CA PRO A 607 28.15 4.41 -5.99
C PRO A 607 27.82 4.37 -4.49
N ALA A 608 27.34 5.51 -3.96
CA ALA A 608 26.85 5.60 -2.58
C ALA A 608 25.57 4.79 -2.35
N PHE A 609 24.72 4.69 -3.38
CA PHE A 609 23.48 3.93 -3.34
C PHE A 609 23.36 3.00 -4.55
N GLN A 610 23.02 1.74 -4.32
CA GLN A 610 22.71 0.76 -5.36
C GLN A 610 21.40 0.06 -5.05
N LEU A 611 20.49 0.10 -6.01
CA LEU A 611 19.19 -0.57 -5.96
C LEU A 611 19.19 -1.78 -6.89
N ILE A 612 18.86 -2.95 -6.36
CA ILE A 612 18.98 -4.23 -7.07
C ILE A 612 17.67 -5.00 -6.92
N ARG A 613 17.10 -5.45 -8.03
CA ARG A 613 15.92 -6.30 -8.06
C ARG A 613 16.29 -7.75 -8.33
N LEU A 614 15.79 -8.69 -7.51
CA LEU A 614 15.95 -10.14 -7.68
C LEU A 614 14.57 -10.82 -7.65
N PRO A 615 13.85 -10.96 -8.79
CA PRO A 615 12.44 -11.35 -8.80
C PRO A 615 12.16 -12.86 -8.90
N SER A 616 13.18 -13.75 -8.99
CA SER A 616 12.92 -15.17 -9.27
C SER A 616 12.18 -15.90 -8.15
N ASP A 617 12.15 -15.39 -6.93
CA ASP A 617 11.39 -15.96 -5.82
C ASP A 617 9.87 -15.78 -5.96
N HIS A 618 9.38 -14.89 -6.82
CA HIS A 618 7.98 -14.89 -7.27
C HIS A 618 7.57 -16.26 -7.83
N THR A 619 8.44 -16.92 -8.56
CA THR A 619 8.26 -18.21 -9.24
C THR A 619 7.28 -18.20 -10.43
N SER A 620 7.30 -19.26 -11.22
CA SER A 620 6.39 -19.45 -12.37
C SER A 620 5.41 -20.60 -12.15
N GLY A 621 5.15 -20.96 -10.89
CA GLY A 621 4.27 -22.07 -10.55
C GLY A 621 4.76 -23.41 -11.09
N THR A 622 3.80 -24.27 -11.47
CA THR A 622 4.05 -25.65 -11.95
C THR A 622 3.96 -25.78 -13.46
N ARG A 623 4.08 -24.69 -14.21
CA ARG A 623 4.04 -24.69 -15.68
C ARG A 623 5.05 -25.69 -16.25
N LYS A 624 4.60 -26.60 -17.13
CA LYS A 624 5.43 -27.61 -17.76
C LYS A 624 6.65 -27.02 -18.45
N GLY A 625 7.83 -27.58 -18.17
CA GLY A 625 9.10 -27.16 -18.79
C GLY A 625 9.70 -25.86 -18.23
N ALA A 626 8.97 -25.09 -17.40
CA ALA A 626 9.55 -24.02 -16.58
C ALA A 626 10.38 -24.64 -15.44
N PRO A 627 11.32 -23.88 -14.82
CA PRO A 627 12.01 -24.35 -13.63
C PRO A 627 10.99 -24.69 -12.51
N THR A 628 11.32 -25.64 -11.66
CA THR A 628 10.49 -25.93 -10.48
C THR A 628 10.48 -24.77 -9.51
N ILE A 629 9.46 -24.66 -8.69
CA ILE A 629 9.35 -23.64 -7.64
C ILE A 629 10.62 -23.62 -6.78
N ASN A 630 11.05 -24.80 -6.29
CA ASN A 630 12.27 -24.92 -5.48
C ASN A 630 13.52 -24.49 -6.24
N ALA A 631 13.61 -24.77 -7.55
CA ALA A 631 14.74 -24.35 -8.37
C ALA A 631 14.79 -22.83 -8.51
N MET A 632 13.65 -22.14 -8.67
CA MET A 632 13.59 -20.68 -8.79
C MET A 632 13.92 -19.99 -7.44
N ILE A 633 13.35 -20.45 -6.34
CA ILE A 633 13.66 -19.95 -5.00
C ILE A 633 15.16 -20.16 -4.67
N ALA A 634 15.68 -21.35 -4.95
CA ALA A 634 17.11 -21.64 -4.72
C ALA A 634 18.04 -20.83 -5.62
N ASP A 635 17.61 -20.50 -6.85
CA ASP A 635 18.35 -19.64 -7.78
C ASP A 635 18.43 -18.20 -7.24
N ASN A 636 17.33 -17.65 -6.73
CA ASN A 636 17.26 -16.35 -6.08
C ASN A 636 18.11 -16.31 -4.78
N ASP A 637 17.94 -17.29 -3.89
CA ASP A 637 18.71 -17.38 -2.63
C ASP A 637 20.23 -17.47 -2.88
N TYR A 638 20.63 -18.23 -3.91
CA TYR A 638 22.05 -18.35 -4.25
C TYR A 638 22.59 -17.07 -4.88
N ALA A 639 21.82 -16.36 -5.70
CA ALA A 639 22.21 -15.06 -6.24
C ALA A 639 22.40 -14.04 -5.11
N LEU A 640 21.48 -13.98 -4.15
CA LEU A 640 21.61 -13.16 -2.95
C LEU A 640 22.91 -13.48 -2.19
N GLY A 641 23.14 -14.76 -1.88
CA GLY A 641 24.37 -15.19 -1.19
C GLY A 641 25.65 -14.77 -1.91
N GLN A 642 25.70 -14.89 -3.23
CA GLN A 642 26.85 -14.51 -4.06
C GLN A 642 27.04 -12.98 -4.12
N ILE A 643 25.96 -12.17 -4.12
CA ILE A 643 26.04 -10.71 -4.01
C ILE A 643 26.69 -10.33 -2.68
N VAL A 644 26.20 -10.88 -1.57
CA VAL A 644 26.72 -10.63 -0.22
C VAL A 644 28.20 -11.05 -0.13
N GLU A 645 28.56 -12.22 -0.66
CA GLU A 645 29.96 -12.70 -0.73
C GLU A 645 30.84 -11.72 -1.50
N THR A 646 30.39 -11.28 -2.69
CA THR A 646 31.17 -10.38 -3.56
C THR A 646 31.43 -9.03 -2.89
N ILE A 647 30.39 -8.44 -2.25
CA ILE A 647 30.52 -7.17 -1.54
C ILE A 647 31.43 -7.34 -0.33
N SER A 648 31.23 -8.39 0.48
CA SER A 648 31.97 -8.61 1.72
C SER A 648 33.47 -8.90 1.48
N LYS A 649 33.83 -9.43 0.31
CA LYS A 649 35.21 -9.66 -0.10
C LYS A 649 35.86 -8.46 -0.79
N SER A 650 35.11 -7.38 -1.03
CA SER A 650 35.63 -6.17 -1.67
C SER A 650 36.35 -5.25 -0.67
N LYS A 651 37.18 -4.34 -1.22
CA LYS A 651 37.84 -3.28 -0.41
C LYS A 651 36.85 -2.33 0.28
N TYR A 652 35.60 -2.29 -0.18
CA TYR A 652 34.55 -1.41 0.31
C TYR A 652 33.75 -2.00 1.48
N TRP A 653 33.99 -3.28 1.83
CA TRP A 653 33.22 -3.97 2.88
C TRP A 653 33.08 -3.17 4.19
N LYS A 654 34.19 -2.62 4.67
CA LYS A 654 34.24 -1.85 5.92
C LYS A 654 33.35 -0.59 5.95
N GLU A 655 32.89 -0.13 4.78
CA GLU A 655 32.10 1.08 4.61
C GLU A 655 30.74 0.76 3.96
N SER A 656 30.34 -0.51 3.91
CA SER A 656 29.14 -1.00 3.24
C SER A 656 28.09 -1.56 4.21
N ILE A 657 26.82 -1.41 3.82
CA ILE A 657 25.68 -2.10 4.43
C ILE A 657 24.73 -2.55 3.32
N ILE A 658 24.11 -3.71 3.52
CA ILE A 658 23.16 -4.32 2.58
C ILE A 658 21.83 -4.48 3.31
N PHE A 659 20.76 -3.98 2.74
CA PHE A 659 19.37 -4.22 3.14
C PHE A 659 18.72 -5.12 2.10
N VAL A 660 18.00 -6.13 2.55
CA VAL A 660 17.22 -7.05 1.72
C VAL A 660 15.80 -7.06 2.24
N VAL A 661 14.82 -6.82 1.39
CA VAL A 661 13.39 -6.90 1.70
C VAL A 661 12.64 -7.61 0.60
N GLU A 662 11.46 -8.11 0.91
CA GLU A 662 10.43 -8.39 -0.08
C GLU A 662 9.64 -7.10 -0.30
N ASP A 663 9.14 -6.86 -1.52
CA ASP A 663 8.30 -5.70 -1.84
C ASP A 663 6.96 -5.77 -1.09
N ASP A 664 6.39 -6.96 -0.98
CA ASP A 664 5.18 -7.27 -0.22
C ASP A 664 5.22 -8.71 0.33
N ALA A 665 4.24 -9.08 1.14
CA ALA A 665 4.03 -10.45 1.63
C ALA A 665 2.98 -11.22 0.82
N GLN A 666 2.21 -10.51 0.03
CA GLN A 666 1.13 -10.95 -0.86
C GLN A 666 0.20 -12.02 -0.26
N ASN A 667 0.26 -13.24 -0.76
CA ASN A 667 -0.69 -14.30 -0.39
C ASN A 667 -0.08 -15.39 0.48
N GLY A 668 1.18 -15.28 0.85
CA GLY A 668 1.83 -16.24 1.72
C GLY A 668 1.13 -16.35 3.08
N SER A 669 1.10 -17.55 3.65
CA SER A 669 0.56 -17.74 4.99
C SER A 669 1.54 -17.25 6.04
N ASP A 670 1.03 -16.54 7.05
CA ASP A 670 1.77 -16.12 8.23
C ASP A 670 0.89 -16.20 9.48
N HIS A 671 1.47 -16.63 10.62
CA HIS A 671 0.69 -16.86 11.84
C HIS A 671 0.54 -15.60 12.70
N VAL A 672 1.26 -14.51 12.40
CA VAL A 672 1.20 -13.25 13.15
C VAL A 672 0.35 -12.23 12.43
N ASP A 673 0.71 -11.90 11.18
CA ASP A 673 -0.03 -10.94 10.36
C ASP A 673 0.25 -11.20 8.87
N ALA A 674 -0.73 -10.96 8.02
CA ALA A 674 -0.64 -11.18 6.57
C ALA A 674 0.42 -10.30 5.87
N HIS A 675 0.84 -9.20 6.51
CA HIS A 675 1.89 -8.31 5.99
C HIS A 675 3.28 -8.67 6.50
N ARG A 676 3.42 -9.67 7.40
CA ARG A 676 4.73 -10.01 7.94
C ARG A 676 5.61 -10.66 6.89
N SER A 677 6.79 -10.08 6.69
CA SER A 677 7.69 -10.45 5.60
C SER A 677 9.14 -10.61 6.05
N VAL A 678 10.01 -10.91 5.08
CA VAL A 678 11.44 -11.16 5.31
C VAL A 678 12.22 -9.86 5.20
N MET A 679 13.06 -9.58 6.20
CA MET A 679 14.06 -8.52 6.16
C MET A 679 15.41 -9.06 6.61
N MET A 680 16.48 -8.66 5.90
CA MET A 680 17.85 -8.95 6.29
C MET A 680 18.69 -7.67 6.25
N VAL A 681 19.55 -7.50 7.24
CA VAL A 681 20.53 -6.41 7.29
C VAL A 681 21.91 -7.02 7.46
N ILE A 682 22.81 -6.73 6.54
CA ILE A 682 24.13 -7.37 6.45
C ILE A 682 25.20 -6.30 6.34
N GLY A 683 26.21 -6.37 7.20
CA GLY A 683 27.31 -5.40 7.19
C GLY A 683 28.26 -5.60 8.36
N PRO A 684 29.44 -4.96 8.34
CA PRO A 684 30.41 -5.09 9.42
C PRO A 684 29.87 -4.60 10.77
N TYR A 685 29.00 -3.61 10.75
CA TYR A 685 28.43 -2.99 11.95
C TYR A 685 27.10 -3.61 12.39
N VAL A 686 26.69 -4.73 11.80
CA VAL A 686 25.50 -5.47 12.20
C VAL A 686 25.86 -6.52 13.23
N LYS A 687 25.10 -6.59 14.33
CA LYS A 687 25.30 -7.57 15.41
C LYS A 687 25.18 -9.00 14.87
N LYS A 688 26.03 -9.88 15.39
CA LYS A 688 26.08 -11.29 15.01
C LYS A 688 25.26 -12.18 15.94
N GLY A 689 24.52 -13.13 15.36
CA GLY A 689 23.74 -14.10 16.13
C GLY A 689 22.68 -13.49 17.05
N PHE A 690 22.26 -12.26 16.77
CA PHE A 690 21.28 -11.49 17.54
C PHE A 690 19.86 -11.76 17.00
N VAL A 691 18.85 -11.68 17.87
CA VAL A 691 17.43 -11.67 17.47
C VAL A 691 16.86 -10.32 17.86
N ASP A 692 16.31 -9.63 16.89
CA ASP A 692 15.66 -8.33 17.08
C ASP A 692 14.15 -8.48 16.92
N HIS A 693 13.42 -8.38 18.03
CA HIS A 693 11.97 -8.47 18.09
C HIS A 693 11.29 -7.10 17.93
N THR A 694 12.05 -6.05 17.66
CA THR A 694 11.49 -4.71 17.45
C THR A 694 10.62 -4.72 16.20
N MET A 695 9.45 -4.10 16.32
CA MET A 695 8.55 -3.94 15.17
C MET A 695 9.16 -2.95 14.17
N TYR A 696 9.46 -3.43 12.99
CA TYR A 696 9.95 -2.68 11.85
C TYR A 696 9.04 -2.82 10.65
N THR A 697 9.13 -1.86 9.73
CA THR A 697 8.36 -1.86 8.48
C THR A 697 9.27 -1.51 7.29
N THR A 698 8.74 -1.60 6.08
CA THR A 698 9.45 -1.15 4.88
C THR A 698 9.91 0.31 5.03
N SER A 699 9.06 1.18 5.59
CA SER A 699 9.41 2.57 5.92
C SER A 699 10.55 2.68 6.95
N SER A 700 10.73 1.68 7.82
CA SER A 700 11.88 1.63 8.76
C SER A 700 13.20 1.42 8.04
N VAL A 701 13.19 0.62 6.99
CA VAL A 701 14.37 0.36 6.14
C VAL A 701 14.75 1.64 5.39
N LEU A 702 13.78 2.30 4.75
CA LEU A 702 13.99 3.56 4.05
C LEU A 702 14.55 4.62 4.98
N LYS A 703 13.92 4.84 6.14
CA LYS A 703 14.44 5.77 7.16
C LYS A 703 15.88 5.46 7.55
N THR A 704 16.22 4.19 7.75
CA THR A 704 17.58 3.82 8.15
C THR A 704 18.59 4.16 7.06
N MET A 705 18.25 3.93 5.80
CA MET A 705 19.08 4.33 4.66
C MET A 705 19.21 5.84 4.55
N GLU A 706 18.13 6.60 4.78
CA GLU A 706 18.14 8.05 4.83
C GLU A 706 19.08 8.58 5.91
N LEU A 707 19.00 8.02 7.12
CA LEU A 707 19.90 8.38 8.22
C LEU A 707 21.37 8.08 7.88
N ILE A 708 21.64 6.96 7.22
CA ILE A 708 23.00 6.58 6.81
C ILE A 708 23.55 7.56 5.76
N LEU A 709 22.77 7.88 4.74
CA LEU A 709 23.18 8.70 3.61
C LEU A 709 23.00 10.21 3.84
N GLY A 710 22.38 10.61 4.96
CA GLY A 710 22.08 12.02 5.27
C GLY A 710 21.02 12.61 4.35
N LEU A 711 20.01 11.82 3.97
CA LEU A 711 18.89 12.22 3.12
C LEU A 711 17.76 12.84 3.96
N LYS A 712 16.87 13.56 3.29
CA LYS A 712 15.62 14.03 3.89
C LYS A 712 14.56 12.95 3.77
N PRO A 713 13.61 12.86 4.71
CA PRO A 713 12.48 11.97 4.59
C PRO A 713 11.60 12.35 3.38
N MET A 714 11.04 11.35 2.73
CA MET A 714 10.14 11.51 1.59
C MET A 714 8.71 11.79 2.05
N THR A 715 8.25 11.04 3.04
CA THR A 715 6.87 11.06 3.54
C THR A 715 6.82 11.10 5.06
N GLN A 716 5.63 11.22 5.59
CA GLN A 716 5.44 11.12 7.04
C GLN A 716 5.64 9.70 7.58
N PHE A 717 5.59 8.68 6.73
CA PHE A 717 5.77 7.28 7.15
C PHE A 717 7.25 6.99 7.45
N ASP A 718 8.17 7.25 6.54
CA ASP A 718 9.61 7.12 6.79
C ASP A 718 10.07 8.11 7.88
N LEU A 719 9.56 9.38 7.87
CA LEU A 719 9.85 10.33 8.94
C LEU A 719 9.54 9.76 10.32
N SER A 720 8.41 9.08 10.47
CA SER A 720 7.91 8.59 11.77
C SER A 720 8.31 7.15 12.10
N ALA A 721 8.77 6.36 11.13
CA ALA A 721 9.14 4.96 11.32
C ALA A 721 10.22 4.76 12.40
N THR A 722 10.29 3.56 12.95
CA THR A 722 11.35 3.16 13.88
C THR A 722 12.60 2.78 13.09
N PRO A 723 13.74 3.51 13.21
CA PRO A 723 14.95 3.14 12.48
C PRO A 723 15.58 1.86 13.06
N ILE A 724 16.27 1.10 12.19
CA ILE A 724 16.92 -0.17 12.54
C ILE A 724 18.25 0.13 13.24
N LEU A 725 18.21 0.45 14.52
CA LEU A 725 19.40 0.80 15.32
C LEU A 725 19.75 -0.25 16.37
N ASN A 726 18.78 -1.02 16.84
CA ASN A 726 18.98 -1.99 17.91
C ASN A 726 19.95 -3.10 17.50
N SER A 727 19.95 -3.48 16.23
CA SER A 727 20.85 -4.49 15.65
C SER A 727 22.22 -3.95 15.21
N ILE A 728 22.50 -2.64 15.40
CA ILE A 728 23.77 -2.01 15.02
C ILE A 728 24.74 -1.96 16.20
N THR A 729 26.04 -2.02 15.91
CA THR A 729 27.14 -1.95 16.89
C THR A 729 28.26 -1.05 16.38
N ASP A 730 28.97 -0.38 17.29
CA ASP A 730 30.14 0.48 16.99
C ASP A 730 31.41 -0.32 16.67
N ILE A 731 31.42 -1.61 17.00
CA ILE A 731 32.58 -2.49 16.81
C ILE A 731 32.34 -3.32 15.54
N PRO A 732 33.08 -3.03 14.44
CA PRO A 732 32.88 -3.76 13.18
C PRO A 732 33.46 -5.17 13.24
N ASP A 733 32.71 -6.14 12.73
CA ASP A 733 33.23 -7.46 12.35
C ASP A 733 33.50 -7.49 10.84
N LEU A 734 34.76 -7.49 10.46
CA LEU A 734 35.21 -7.47 9.06
C LEU A 734 35.27 -8.86 8.42
N LYS A 735 34.83 -9.91 9.12
CA LYS A 735 34.74 -11.25 8.53
C LYS A 735 33.84 -11.21 7.30
N PHE A 736 34.36 -11.72 6.17
CA PHE A 736 33.58 -11.82 4.96
C PHE A 736 32.58 -12.99 5.02
N TYR A 737 31.55 -12.91 4.19
CA TYR A 737 30.55 -13.94 4.00
C TYR A 737 31.01 -14.92 2.90
N ASP A 738 30.78 -16.20 3.07
CA ASP A 738 30.91 -17.23 2.04
C ASP A 738 29.52 -17.77 1.71
N SER A 739 29.14 -17.66 0.42
CA SER A 739 27.87 -18.15 -0.08
C SER A 739 27.78 -19.68 0.00
N VAL A 740 26.58 -20.17 0.24
CA VAL A 740 26.28 -21.61 0.31
C VAL A 740 25.61 -22.03 -0.98
N LYS A 741 26.16 -23.06 -1.65
CA LYS A 741 25.52 -23.65 -2.81
C LYS A 741 24.23 -24.37 -2.39
N PRO A 742 23.10 -24.16 -3.10
CA PRO A 742 21.87 -24.85 -2.79
C PRO A 742 22.00 -26.36 -3.05
N LEU A 743 21.26 -27.16 -2.31
CA LEU A 743 21.16 -28.59 -2.51
C LEU A 743 20.17 -28.94 -3.66
N ILE A 744 19.44 -27.96 -4.15
CA ILE A 744 18.47 -28.08 -5.25
C ILE A 744 19.17 -27.88 -6.59
N ASP A 745 18.81 -28.71 -7.57
CA ASP A 745 19.25 -28.49 -8.96
C ASP A 745 18.54 -27.26 -9.55
N LEU A 746 19.27 -26.17 -9.75
CA LEU A 746 18.75 -24.92 -10.30
C LEU A 746 18.21 -25.04 -11.74
N ASN A 747 18.42 -26.18 -12.41
CA ASN A 747 17.91 -26.47 -13.75
C ASN A 747 16.75 -27.49 -13.73
N GLU A 748 16.32 -27.93 -12.55
CA GLU A 748 15.19 -28.82 -12.44
C GLU A 748 13.94 -28.20 -13.04
N LYS A 749 13.24 -28.97 -13.88
CA LYS A 749 12.06 -28.48 -14.62
C LYS A 749 10.81 -29.24 -14.23
N ASN A 750 9.69 -28.52 -14.22
CA ASN A 750 8.38 -29.10 -14.02
C ASN A 750 8.04 -30.14 -15.09
N ARG A 751 7.57 -31.30 -14.64
CA ARG A 751 7.07 -32.39 -15.50
C ARG A 751 5.62 -32.11 -15.88
N ALA A 752 5.12 -32.80 -16.91
CA ALA A 752 3.70 -32.77 -17.23
C ALA A 752 2.86 -33.42 -16.11
N GLY A 753 1.65 -32.94 -15.90
CA GLY A 753 0.69 -33.51 -14.97
C GLY A 753 0.90 -33.16 -13.49
N LEU A 754 1.73 -32.17 -13.18
CA LEU A 754 1.77 -31.61 -11.84
C LEU A 754 0.49 -30.86 -11.52
N PHE A 755 0.12 -30.81 -10.22
CA PHE A 755 -1.04 -30.03 -9.76
C PHE A 755 -0.92 -28.58 -10.22
N GLY A 756 -1.98 -28.05 -10.82
CA GLY A 756 -2.00 -26.66 -11.32
C GLY A 756 -1.12 -26.38 -12.53
N GLY A 757 -0.49 -27.40 -13.16
CA GLY A 757 0.41 -27.20 -14.31
C GLY A 757 -0.29 -26.53 -15.50
N GLU A 758 -1.47 -27.02 -15.90
CA GLU A 758 -2.27 -26.43 -16.98
C GLU A 758 -2.71 -25.01 -16.65
N ARG A 759 -3.15 -24.76 -15.41
CA ARG A 759 -3.52 -23.42 -14.95
C ARG A 759 -2.35 -22.46 -14.91
N SER A 760 -1.16 -22.93 -14.52
CA SER A 760 0.07 -22.12 -14.58
C SER A 760 0.47 -21.76 -16.01
N GLU A 761 0.10 -22.57 -17.02
CA GLU A 761 0.31 -22.27 -18.44
C GLU A 761 -0.61 -21.16 -18.95
N GLU A 762 -1.80 -21.04 -18.37
CA GLU A 762 -2.79 -20.00 -18.71
C GLU A 762 -2.50 -18.65 -18.03
N MET A 763 -1.67 -18.64 -16.98
CA MET A 763 -1.34 -17.44 -16.22
C MET A 763 -0.37 -16.53 -17.00
N ASN A 764 -0.59 -15.22 -16.94
CA ASN A 764 0.31 -14.23 -17.52
C ASN A 764 1.47 -13.94 -16.56
N LEU A 765 2.51 -14.77 -16.61
CA LEU A 765 3.73 -14.63 -15.79
C LEU A 765 4.78 -13.69 -16.41
N ALA A 766 4.47 -13.03 -17.52
CA ALA A 766 5.35 -12.06 -18.16
C ALA A 766 5.10 -10.62 -17.69
N VAL A 767 3.99 -10.40 -17.01
CA VAL A 767 3.58 -9.11 -16.44
C VAL A 767 3.36 -9.32 -14.95
N GLU A 768 3.96 -8.47 -14.15
CA GLU A 768 3.82 -8.44 -12.71
C GLU A 768 2.35 -8.23 -12.32
N ASP A 769 1.90 -8.82 -11.22
CA ASP A 769 0.52 -8.77 -10.71
C ASP A 769 -0.59 -9.18 -11.70
N ALA A 770 -0.23 -9.78 -12.84
CA ALA A 770 -1.22 -10.26 -13.81
C ALA A 770 -1.70 -11.69 -13.54
N VAL A 771 -1.14 -12.38 -12.56
CA VAL A 771 -1.56 -13.74 -12.18
C VAL A 771 -2.70 -13.71 -11.16
N PRO A 772 -3.62 -14.69 -11.17
CA PRO A 772 -4.59 -14.90 -10.09
C PRO A 772 -3.84 -15.45 -8.85
N GLU A 773 -3.30 -14.60 -8.04
CA GLU A 773 -2.36 -14.89 -6.94
C GLU A 773 -2.86 -15.95 -5.97
N ARG A 774 -4.13 -15.91 -5.66
CA ARG A 774 -4.79 -16.88 -4.81
C ARG A 774 -4.64 -18.31 -5.32
N GLU A 775 -4.93 -18.54 -6.59
CA GLU A 775 -4.77 -19.82 -7.26
C GLU A 775 -3.28 -20.17 -7.38
N PHE A 776 -2.45 -19.17 -7.61
CA PHE A 776 -1.01 -19.34 -7.72
C PHE A 776 -0.39 -19.83 -6.40
N ASN A 777 -0.76 -19.24 -5.26
CA ASN A 777 -0.27 -19.70 -3.96
C ASN A 777 -0.79 -21.07 -3.55
N GLU A 778 -2.00 -21.45 -3.96
CA GLU A 778 -2.47 -22.84 -3.83
C GLU A 778 -1.56 -23.80 -4.60
N ILE A 779 -1.20 -23.45 -5.84
CA ILE A 779 -0.27 -24.22 -6.66
C ILE A 779 1.08 -24.34 -5.97
N LEU A 780 1.63 -23.24 -5.42
CA LEU A 780 2.89 -23.23 -4.69
C LEU A 780 2.85 -24.18 -3.49
N TRP A 781 1.83 -24.06 -2.64
CA TRP A 781 1.69 -24.92 -1.46
C TRP A 781 1.65 -26.39 -1.83
N LYS A 782 0.76 -26.78 -2.73
CA LYS A 782 0.58 -28.18 -3.15
C LYS A 782 1.77 -28.74 -3.89
N ALA A 783 2.46 -27.95 -4.67
CA ALA A 783 3.68 -28.38 -5.34
C ALA A 783 4.78 -28.74 -4.35
N ILE A 784 4.85 -28.07 -3.20
CA ILE A 784 5.90 -28.26 -2.19
C ILE A 784 5.50 -29.24 -1.09
N LYS A 785 4.29 -29.13 -0.58
CA LYS A 785 3.79 -29.97 0.52
C LYS A 785 3.05 -31.25 0.06
N GLY A 786 2.81 -31.39 -1.25
CA GLY A 786 2.09 -32.50 -1.86
C GLY A 786 0.64 -32.17 -2.23
N ALA A 787 0.13 -32.77 -3.31
CA ALA A 787 -1.19 -32.45 -3.88
C ALA A 787 -2.36 -32.65 -2.91
N GLU A 788 -2.22 -33.55 -1.94
CA GLU A 788 -3.23 -33.87 -0.91
C GLU A 788 -2.99 -33.13 0.41
N SER A 789 -2.00 -32.20 0.46
CA SER A 789 -1.67 -31.49 1.69
C SER A 789 -2.72 -30.43 2.02
N GLU A 790 -3.05 -30.33 3.30
CA GLU A 790 -3.85 -29.25 3.86
C GLU A 790 -2.94 -28.26 4.58
N LEU A 791 -3.32 -26.97 4.62
CA LEU A 791 -2.67 -26.00 5.48
C LEU A 791 -2.86 -26.41 6.94
N PRO A 792 -1.81 -26.32 7.78
CA PRO A 792 -1.94 -26.68 9.18
C PRO A 792 -2.95 -25.78 9.90
N PRO A 793 -3.56 -26.26 10.98
CA PRO A 793 -4.40 -25.41 11.82
C PRO A 793 -3.54 -24.34 12.50
N VAL A 794 -4.15 -23.16 12.71
CA VAL A 794 -3.52 -22.04 13.40
C VAL A 794 -2.93 -22.49 14.75
N THR A 795 -1.63 -22.43 14.88
CA THR A 795 -0.98 -22.51 16.19
C THR A 795 -0.90 -21.09 16.71
N ARG A 796 -1.82 -20.71 17.58
CA ARG A 796 -1.73 -19.41 18.25
C ARG A 796 -0.44 -19.40 19.07
N SER A 797 0.40 -18.39 18.85
CA SER A 797 1.58 -18.22 19.69
C SER A 797 1.12 -18.00 21.14
N ALA A 798 1.92 -18.42 22.12
CA ALA A 798 1.62 -18.25 23.55
C ALA A 798 1.49 -16.77 23.99
N PHE A 799 1.59 -15.81 23.07
CA PHE A 799 1.53 -14.38 23.27
C PHE A 799 0.14 -13.78 23.04
N ILE A 800 -0.78 -14.52 22.43
CA ILE A 800 -2.18 -14.06 22.29
C ILE A 800 -2.94 -14.55 23.52
N ARG A 801 -3.21 -13.67 24.47
CA ARG A 801 -4.20 -13.95 25.52
C ARG A 801 -5.56 -14.17 24.85
N ASP A 802 -6.17 -15.32 25.11
CA ASP A 802 -7.59 -15.52 24.82
C ASP A 802 -8.39 -14.39 25.45
N ILE A 803 -8.88 -13.47 24.62
CA ILE A 803 -9.87 -12.50 25.03
C ILE A 803 -11.21 -13.24 24.94
N LYS A 804 -11.73 -13.66 26.10
CA LYS A 804 -13.09 -14.12 26.25
C LYS A 804 -14.06 -12.96 26.01
#